data_c1d30a15d6589606f75804c26cb812e1
#
_entry.id   c1d30a15d6589606f75804c26cb812e1
#
_cell.length_a   1.000
_cell.length_b   1.000
_cell.length_c   1.000
_cell.angle_alpha   90.00
_cell.angle_beta   90.00
_cell.angle_gamma   90.00
#
_symmetry.space_group_name_H-M   'P 1'
#
loop_
_entity.id
_entity.type
_entity.pdbx_description
1 polymer ?
#
loop_
_entity_poly.entity_id
_entity_poly.type
_entity_poly.pdbx_seq_one_letter_code
_entity_poly.pdbx_strand_id
1 'polypeptide(L)'
;MARSRNKTTRRPTSQPSRRQAAAERFHPDPHAGLSEEQVRQRTRQGLHNGSAAIHTKTEGQIIRENVLTFFNILNFALALAVILVGSFRSTVFLGVILANIFIGSFQSIRAKRTLDKLSIVSAPKAVVLREGQKREIPVEEVVLDDILALSAGNQICSDAVVAAGECEVNESLITGESDPILKHPGDSLLSGSFIVSGSALAQVEHVGADNYATKITGDAKYMKQRNSEIMDSIDRIVKVVGFGILPIGALLFWKQFFVLGDTLQNSVVSTTAAMVGMIPEGLVLLVSVCFAVSVVKLSARKTLVRDLYCVETLARVDTLCLDKTGTITEGTMQVDELVPFEGVTQQEMDAALNGLVSNLQDGNPTFQAIQERYPQPSPWRAGTLVPFSSARKWSGAFFPGRGAFVMGAGEFILGEGFSAIREQVEGYSQQGQRVLLLAQSQEDFDGQALPGQLRLLGLVLISDKIRREAPRTLRYFADQGVDLKVISGDNAVTVANIARKAGLEHADKYVDATTLRTEEDIRRAVNEYSVFGRVTPQQKLSFVKALKAQGHTVAMTGDGVNDVLALKEADCSIAMASGSDAARTVSSLVLLDSNFASMPVVVQEGRRSINNLQRSSSLFLAKTIFSALIAVLFIFINYSYPFQPVQQTLISTLTIGTPSFILALEPNKDRLRGKFILNVIRQSIPAALTMTANIVLLCALSGPLGLSNQDMSTLAVVLTCLTGFIMLFKISTPFNGLRGALFGVLLAAFVASVLFLSEFFALTTLTLPMLIALVPILLFSIALMLALTHLVDHVIANSQSPLRQLGKRKGRRPKA
;
A
#
# COMPACT_ATOMS: atom_id res chain seq x y z
N MET A 1 9.15 -49.18 22.33
CA MET A 1 10.31 -49.19 21.43
C MET A 1 9.91 -48.60 20.09
N ALA A 2 10.09 -47.33 19.89
CA ALA A 2 9.88 -46.63 18.61
C ALA A 2 11.16 -45.87 18.29
N ARG A 3 11.85 -46.30 17.24
CA ARG A 3 13.09 -45.68 16.75
C ARG A 3 12.84 -44.30 16.17
N SER A 4 13.35 -43.29 16.84
CA SER A 4 13.55 -41.94 16.29
C SER A 4 14.45 -42.03 15.06
N ARG A 5 13.91 -41.77 13.87
CA ARG A 5 14.69 -41.52 12.66
C ARG A 5 15.08 -40.04 12.64
N ASN A 6 16.28 -39.75 13.08
CA ASN A 6 16.97 -38.48 12.78
C ASN A 6 17.08 -38.34 11.27
N LYS A 7 16.19 -37.54 10.65
CA LYS A 7 16.39 -37.02 9.29
C LYS A 7 17.31 -35.81 9.39
N THR A 8 18.61 -36.03 9.34
CA THR A 8 19.55 -34.98 8.95
C THR A 8 19.24 -34.55 7.52
N THR A 9 18.44 -33.53 7.37
CA THR A 9 18.25 -32.83 6.09
C THR A 9 19.58 -32.17 5.73
N ARG A 10 20.33 -32.76 4.80
CA ARG A 10 21.46 -32.11 4.15
C ARG A 10 20.95 -30.82 3.51
N ARG A 11 21.30 -29.66 4.10
CA ARG A 11 21.08 -28.35 3.50
C ARG A 11 21.87 -28.27 2.19
N PRO A 12 21.31 -27.73 1.10
CA PRO A 12 22.04 -27.52 -0.14
C PRO A 12 23.10 -26.44 0.11
N THR A 13 24.37 -26.85 0.23
CA THR A 13 25.50 -25.93 0.23
C THR A 13 25.63 -25.37 -1.18
N SER A 14 25.12 -24.17 -1.39
CA SER A 14 25.32 -23.43 -2.65
C SER A 14 26.78 -23.06 -2.77
N GLN A 15 27.46 -23.52 -3.82
CA GLN A 15 28.86 -23.16 -4.07
C GLN A 15 28.97 -21.63 -4.31
N PRO A 16 29.91 -20.95 -3.64
CA PRO A 16 30.16 -19.53 -3.84
C PRO A 16 30.67 -19.25 -5.26
N SER A 17 30.51 -18.02 -5.74
CA SER A 17 31.05 -17.60 -7.02
C SER A 17 32.56 -17.81 -7.08
N ARG A 18 33.11 -18.06 -8.28
CA ARG A 18 34.56 -18.25 -8.46
C ARG A 18 35.42 -17.13 -7.83
N ARG A 19 34.86 -15.90 -7.78
CA ARG A 19 35.57 -14.75 -7.15
C ARG A 19 35.60 -14.84 -5.61
N GLN A 20 34.49 -15.21 -4.98
CA GLN A 20 34.47 -15.38 -3.52
C GLN A 20 35.20 -16.63 -3.08
N ALA A 21 35.14 -17.72 -3.83
CA ALA A 21 35.85 -18.96 -3.54
C ALA A 21 37.38 -18.82 -3.65
N ALA A 22 37.86 -17.88 -4.49
CA ALA A 22 39.30 -17.60 -4.68
C ALA A 22 39.86 -16.54 -3.73
N ALA A 23 39.03 -15.88 -2.94
CA ALA A 23 39.47 -14.83 -2.02
C ALA A 23 40.04 -15.45 -0.73
N GLU A 24 41.26 -15.08 -0.37
CA GLU A 24 41.81 -15.43 0.92
C GLU A 24 40.95 -14.79 2.03
N ARG A 25 40.50 -15.60 3.01
CA ARG A 25 39.55 -15.15 4.07
C ARG A 25 40.34 -14.42 5.16
N PHE A 26 39.76 -13.30 5.60
CA PHE A 26 40.20 -12.66 6.82
C PHE A 26 39.47 -13.31 8.01
N HIS A 27 40.15 -13.44 9.13
CA HIS A 27 39.63 -13.92 10.39
C HIS A 27 39.80 -12.83 11.46
N PRO A 28 38.97 -11.77 11.40
CA PRO A 28 39.07 -10.69 12.37
C PRO A 28 38.65 -11.17 13.76
N ASP A 29 39.20 -10.56 14.79
CA ASP A 29 38.69 -10.72 16.14
C ASP A 29 37.22 -10.27 16.20
N PRO A 30 36.29 -11.09 16.70
CA PRO A 30 34.90 -10.75 16.79
C PRO A 30 34.58 -9.41 17.49
N HIS A 31 35.49 -8.97 18.41
CA HIS A 31 35.32 -7.72 19.14
C HIS A 31 36.09 -6.53 18.54
N ALA A 32 37.00 -6.78 17.61
CA ALA A 32 37.69 -5.71 16.89
C ALA A 32 37.15 -5.45 15.48
N GLY A 33 36.74 -6.50 14.76
CA GLY A 33 36.27 -6.42 13.37
C GLY A 33 37.41 -6.14 12.38
N LEU A 34 37.06 -5.80 11.13
CA LEU A 34 38.01 -5.48 10.05
C LEU A 34 38.65 -4.10 10.23
N SER A 35 39.91 -3.95 9.78
CA SER A 35 40.50 -2.64 9.62
C SER A 35 40.01 -1.93 8.36
N GLU A 36 40.15 -0.60 8.32
CA GLU A 36 39.73 0.22 7.14
C GLU A 36 40.48 -0.21 5.86
N GLU A 37 41.73 -0.67 5.99
CA GLU A 37 42.50 -1.13 4.84
C GLU A 37 41.99 -2.45 4.28
N GLN A 38 41.59 -3.38 5.14
CA GLN A 38 40.96 -4.64 4.76
C GLN A 38 39.58 -4.39 4.10
N VAL A 39 38.79 -3.45 4.61
CA VAL A 39 37.51 -3.05 4.01
C VAL A 39 37.72 -2.47 2.60
N ARG A 40 38.70 -1.57 2.42
CA ARG A 40 39.05 -1.02 1.11
C ARG A 40 39.56 -2.10 0.15
N GLN A 41 40.29 -3.08 0.63
CA GLN A 41 40.75 -4.21 -0.17
C GLN A 41 39.58 -5.04 -0.67
N ARG A 42 38.60 -5.41 0.20
CA ARG A 42 37.37 -6.14 -0.16
C ARG A 42 36.51 -5.36 -1.17
N THR A 43 36.37 -4.06 -0.95
CA THR A 43 35.63 -3.18 -1.86
C THR A 43 36.27 -3.13 -3.26
N ARG A 44 37.63 -3.00 -3.35
CA ARG A 44 38.33 -3.02 -4.65
C ARG A 44 38.24 -4.38 -5.35
N GLN A 45 38.16 -5.47 -4.59
CA GLN A 45 37.95 -6.82 -5.13
C GLN A 45 36.49 -7.04 -5.61
N GLY A 46 35.57 -6.10 -5.32
CA GLY A 46 34.13 -6.25 -5.60
C GLY A 46 33.44 -7.26 -4.68
N LEU A 47 34.02 -7.53 -3.49
CA LEU A 47 33.52 -8.46 -2.48
C LEU A 47 32.72 -7.70 -1.42
N HIS A 48 31.69 -6.99 -1.88
CA HIS A 48 30.71 -6.28 -1.04
C HIS A 48 29.30 -6.67 -1.46
N ASN A 49 28.32 -6.39 -0.62
CA ASN A 49 26.93 -6.70 -0.92
C ASN A 49 26.47 -6.05 -2.23
N GLY A 50 27.07 -4.91 -2.58
CA GLY A 50 26.68 -4.17 -3.76
C GLY A 50 25.23 -3.71 -3.67
N SER A 51 24.82 -2.94 -4.65
CA SER A 51 23.42 -2.67 -4.83
C SER A 51 22.75 -3.99 -5.19
N ALA A 52 22.18 -4.71 -4.22
CA ALA A 52 21.05 -5.59 -4.46
C ALA A 52 19.94 -4.67 -4.92
N ALA A 53 20.13 -4.09 -6.12
CA ALA A 53 19.21 -3.18 -6.71
C ALA A 53 17.87 -3.87 -6.67
N ILE A 54 16.95 -3.40 -5.86
CA ILE A 54 15.54 -3.49 -6.20
C ILE A 54 15.57 -3.08 -7.66
N HIS A 55 15.33 -4.03 -8.56
CA HIS A 55 15.44 -3.80 -10.00
C HIS A 55 14.33 -2.82 -10.40
N THR A 56 14.52 -1.56 -10.01
CA THR A 56 13.66 -0.48 -10.49
C THR A 56 13.97 -0.33 -11.98
N LYS A 57 12.92 -0.32 -12.79
CA LYS A 57 13.04 -0.15 -14.23
C LYS A 57 13.96 1.02 -14.56
N THR A 58 14.88 0.85 -15.48
CA THR A 58 15.71 1.96 -15.95
C THR A 58 14.88 2.99 -16.69
N GLU A 59 15.32 4.25 -16.77
CA GLU A 59 14.61 5.28 -17.54
C GLU A 59 14.42 4.86 -19.00
N GLY A 60 15.42 4.19 -19.60
CA GLY A 60 15.33 3.64 -20.96
C GLY A 60 14.27 2.52 -21.09
N GLN A 61 14.12 1.66 -20.08
CA GLN A 61 13.06 0.66 -20.04
C GLN A 61 11.68 1.30 -19.96
N ILE A 62 11.53 2.34 -19.14
CA ILE A 62 10.27 3.10 -19.00
C ILE A 62 9.87 3.71 -20.34
N ILE A 63 10.80 4.37 -21.03
CA ILE A 63 10.56 4.96 -22.35
C ILE A 63 10.16 3.87 -23.35
N ARG A 64 10.93 2.77 -23.41
CA ARG A 64 10.66 1.65 -24.31
C ARG A 64 9.26 1.04 -24.08
N GLU A 65 8.86 0.82 -22.84
CA GLU A 65 7.54 0.30 -22.49
C GLU A 65 6.39 1.25 -22.89
N ASN A 66 6.59 2.58 -22.77
CA ASN A 66 5.60 3.56 -23.21
C ASN A 66 5.52 3.70 -24.74
N VAL A 67 6.63 3.51 -25.46
CA VAL A 67 6.67 3.61 -26.92
C VAL A 67 6.18 2.31 -27.58
N LEU A 68 6.69 1.15 -27.17
CA LEU A 68 6.42 -0.14 -27.81
C LEU A 68 5.20 -0.85 -27.20
N THR A 69 4.06 -0.18 -27.14
CA THR A 69 2.77 -0.83 -26.85
C THR A 69 2.14 -1.37 -28.13
N PHE A 70 1.30 -2.41 -27.98
CA PHE A 70 0.54 -2.96 -29.13
C PHE A 70 -0.23 -1.88 -29.89
N PHE A 71 -0.93 -0.99 -29.19
CA PHE A 71 -1.71 0.07 -29.81
C PHE A 71 -0.86 1.15 -30.47
N ASN A 72 0.29 1.49 -29.91
CA ASN A 72 1.19 2.46 -30.55
C ASN A 72 1.78 1.89 -31.85
N ILE A 73 2.19 0.61 -31.83
CA ILE A 73 2.68 -0.07 -33.04
C ILE A 73 1.58 -0.10 -34.11
N LEU A 74 0.35 -0.44 -33.74
CA LEU A 74 -0.81 -0.41 -34.65
C LEU A 74 -1.06 1.00 -35.19
N ASN A 75 -1.04 2.02 -34.36
CA ASN A 75 -1.23 3.40 -34.78
C ASN A 75 -0.13 3.87 -35.74
N PHE A 76 1.13 3.50 -35.50
CA PHE A 76 2.23 3.81 -36.43
C PHE A 76 2.04 3.10 -37.77
N ALA A 77 1.56 1.85 -37.76
CA ALA A 77 1.26 1.12 -38.99
C ALA A 77 0.10 1.76 -39.77
N LEU A 78 -0.97 2.17 -39.09
CA LEU A 78 -2.10 2.89 -39.67
C LEU A 78 -1.69 4.26 -40.24
N ALA A 79 -0.84 4.97 -39.54
CA ALA A 79 -0.30 6.25 -40.02
C ALA A 79 0.54 6.06 -41.29
N LEU A 80 1.38 5.01 -41.33
CA LEU A 80 2.14 4.68 -42.54
C LEU A 80 1.21 4.36 -43.71
N ALA A 81 0.14 3.58 -43.47
CA ALA A 81 -0.85 3.27 -44.51
C ALA A 81 -1.52 4.53 -45.06
N VAL A 82 -1.90 5.48 -44.18
CA VAL A 82 -2.52 6.75 -44.57
C VAL A 82 -1.54 7.66 -45.33
N ILE A 83 -0.25 7.65 -44.97
CA ILE A 83 0.80 8.40 -45.69
C ILE A 83 0.99 7.82 -47.10
N LEU A 84 1.05 6.48 -47.23
CA LEU A 84 1.24 5.81 -48.50
C LEU A 84 0.13 6.07 -49.53
N VAL A 85 -1.11 6.32 -49.04
CA VAL A 85 -2.23 6.72 -49.94
C VAL A 85 -2.34 8.23 -50.14
N GLY A 86 -1.36 9.03 -49.69
CA GLY A 86 -1.26 10.47 -49.94
C GLY A 86 -2.16 11.37 -49.05
N SER A 87 -2.70 10.87 -47.94
CA SER A 87 -3.61 11.62 -47.08
C SER A 87 -2.89 12.17 -45.84
N PHE A 88 -1.94 13.07 -46.01
CA PHE A 88 -1.12 13.59 -44.91
C PHE A 88 -1.94 14.25 -43.79
N ARG A 89 -3.04 14.94 -44.11
CA ARG A 89 -3.93 15.57 -43.14
C ARG A 89 -4.52 14.56 -42.14
N SER A 90 -4.78 13.37 -42.58
CA SER A 90 -5.33 12.30 -41.75
C SER A 90 -4.32 11.71 -40.73
N THR A 91 -3.05 12.15 -40.72
CA THR A 91 -2.01 11.71 -39.77
C THR A 91 -1.98 12.55 -38.47
N VAL A 92 -2.81 13.57 -38.32
CA VAL A 92 -2.85 14.45 -37.12
C VAL A 92 -3.03 13.68 -35.80
N PHE A 93 -3.67 12.51 -35.82
CA PHE A 93 -3.78 11.65 -34.63
C PHE A 93 -2.41 11.20 -34.09
N LEU A 94 -1.35 11.13 -34.90
CA LEU A 94 0.01 10.87 -34.43
C LEU A 94 0.48 11.91 -33.41
N GLY A 95 0.10 13.16 -33.59
CA GLY A 95 0.43 14.23 -32.65
C GLY A 95 -0.09 13.94 -31.24
N VAL A 96 -1.31 13.42 -31.13
CA VAL A 96 -1.89 13.02 -29.84
C VAL A 96 -1.13 11.82 -29.25
N ILE A 97 -0.76 10.85 -30.08
CA ILE A 97 -0.01 9.65 -29.64
C ILE A 97 1.37 10.05 -29.12
N LEU A 98 2.10 10.88 -29.87
CA LEU A 98 3.41 11.38 -29.46
C LEU A 98 3.33 12.19 -28.17
N ALA A 99 2.30 13.04 -28.02
CA ALA A 99 2.05 13.75 -26.77
C ALA A 99 1.78 12.81 -25.61
N ASN A 100 0.97 11.76 -25.82
CA ASN A 100 0.68 10.75 -24.81
C ASN A 100 1.95 9.98 -24.41
N ILE A 101 2.78 9.55 -25.35
CA ILE A 101 4.06 8.88 -25.08
C ILE A 101 4.99 9.79 -24.26
N PHE A 102 5.09 11.08 -24.67
CA PHE A 102 5.93 12.05 -23.95
C PHE A 102 5.45 12.29 -22.52
N ILE A 103 4.16 12.58 -22.34
CA ILE A 103 3.56 12.81 -21.01
C ILE A 103 3.73 11.57 -20.12
N GLY A 104 3.46 10.37 -20.66
CA GLY A 104 3.59 9.12 -19.92
C GLY A 104 5.02 8.83 -19.47
N SER A 105 5.96 8.98 -20.38
CA SER A 105 7.39 8.77 -20.10
C SER A 105 7.89 9.78 -19.06
N PHE A 106 7.59 11.07 -19.27
CA PHE A 106 8.00 12.14 -18.35
C PHE A 106 7.46 11.91 -16.92
N GLN A 107 6.16 11.60 -16.79
CA GLN A 107 5.55 11.41 -15.49
C GLN A 107 6.04 10.13 -14.80
N SER A 108 6.23 9.04 -15.54
CA SER A 108 6.78 7.79 -15.01
C SER A 108 8.22 7.96 -14.52
N ILE A 109 9.05 8.69 -15.27
CA ILE A 109 10.43 9.01 -14.87
C ILE A 109 10.43 9.90 -13.63
N ARG A 110 9.58 10.93 -13.59
CA ARG A 110 9.45 11.80 -12.41
C ARG A 110 9.03 11.03 -11.17
N ALA A 111 8.04 10.15 -11.29
CA ALA A 111 7.60 9.29 -10.19
C ALA A 111 8.74 8.37 -9.71
N LYS A 112 9.44 7.71 -10.65
CA LYS A 112 10.61 6.90 -10.36
C LYS A 112 11.67 7.68 -9.58
N ARG A 113 12.09 8.84 -10.07
CA ARG A 113 13.11 9.67 -9.41
C ARG A 113 12.68 10.11 -8.00
N THR A 114 11.37 10.32 -7.78
CA THR A 114 10.85 10.64 -6.44
C THR A 114 10.91 9.42 -5.52
N LEU A 115 10.55 8.24 -6.01
CA LEU A 115 10.66 6.98 -5.26
C LEU A 115 12.11 6.65 -4.94
N ASP A 116 13.01 6.78 -5.92
CA ASP A 116 14.46 6.51 -5.73
C ASP A 116 15.05 7.41 -4.63
N LYS A 117 14.68 8.70 -4.57
CA LYS A 117 15.12 9.61 -3.51
C LYS A 117 14.63 9.20 -2.12
N LEU A 118 13.42 8.67 -2.01
CA LEU A 118 12.85 8.24 -0.72
C LEU A 118 13.39 6.87 -0.30
N SER A 119 13.65 5.98 -1.25
CA SER A 119 14.23 4.67 -0.97
C SER A 119 15.64 4.80 -0.35
N ILE A 120 16.41 5.81 -0.75
CA ILE A 120 17.72 6.11 -0.13
C ILE A 120 17.57 6.44 1.35
N VAL A 121 16.54 7.23 1.72
CA VAL A 121 16.29 7.61 3.13
C VAL A 121 15.85 6.42 3.99
N SER A 122 15.19 5.44 3.39
CA SER A 122 14.70 4.23 4.06
C SER A 122 15.51 2.97 3.70
N ALA A 123 16.68 3.13 3.09
CA ALA A 123 17.57 2.02 2.77
C ALA A 123 17.91 1.23 4.05
N PRO A 124 17.85 -0.11 4.00
CA PRO A 124 18.22 -0.91 5.15
C PRO A 124 19.69 -0.66 5.50
N LYS A 125 19.95 -0.55 6.80
CA LYS A 125 21.29 -0.34 7.33
C LYS A 125 21.70 -1.55 8.13
N ALA A 126 22.99 -1.80 8.20
CA ALA A 126 23.62 -2.83 9.02
C ALA A 126 24.55 -2.19 10.04
N VAL A 127 24.54 -2.72 11.25
CA VAL A 127 25.53 -2.34 12.26
C VAL A 127 26.70 -3.30 12.12
N VAL A 128 27.87 -2.77 11.77
CA VAL A 128 29.12 -3.52 11.66
C VAL A 128 30.10 -3.09 12.74
N LEU A 129 30.96 -4.01 13.14
CA LEU A 129 32.08 -3.72 14.01
C LEU A 129 33.33 -3.59 13.15
N ARG A 130 33.94 -2.41 13.13
CA ARG A 130 35.22 -2.14 12.44
C ARG A 130 36.12 -1.36 13.36
N GLU A 131 37.38 -1.76 13.49
CA GLU A 131 38.40 -1.16 14.39
C GLU A 131 37.87 -0.99 15.84
N GLY A 132 37.15 -1.98 16.35
CA GLY A 132 36.56 -1.98 17.70
C GLY A 132 35.37 -1.03 17.89
N GLN A 133 34.90 -0.35 16.83
CA GLN A 133 33.78 0.57 16.89
C GLN A 133 32.57 0.04 16.13
N LYS A 134 31.41 0.12 16.76
CA LYS A 134 30.11 -0.15 16.07
C LYS A 134 29.79 1.01 15.14
N ARG A 135 29.58 0.72 13.86
CA ARG A 135 29.22 1.69 12.83
C ARG A 135 27.97 1.24 12.10
N GLU A 136 27.03 2.15 11.94
CA GLU A 136 25.83 1.93 11.13
C GLU A 136 26.15 2.31 9.68
N ILE A 137 26.10 1.33 8.76
CA ILE A 137 26.43 1.52 7.34
C ILE A 137 25.25 1.04 6.47
N PRO A 138 25.10 1.53 5.22
CA PRO A 138 24.20 0.94 4.25
C PRO A 138 24.52 -0.55 4.04
N VAL A 139 23.51 -1.39 3.93
CA VAL A 139 23.68 -2.84 3.69
C VAL A 139 24.55 -3.11 2.45
N GLU A 140 24.52 -2.22 1.48
CA GLU A 140 25.30 -2.30 0.23
C GLU A 140 26.82 -2.20 0.46
N GLU A 141 27.25 -1.55 1.55
CA GLU A 141 28.63 -1.34 1.92
C GLU A 141 29.20 -2.44 2.83
N VAL A 142 28.39 -3.43 3.19
CA VAL A 142 28.85 -4.62 3.92
C VAL A 142 29.77 -5.43 3.02
N VAL A 143 30.96 -5.76 3.50
CA VAL A 143 31.96 -6.52 2.75
C VAL A 143 32.08 -7.95 3.28
N LEU A 144 32.71 -8.80 2.49
CA LEU A 144 33.08 -10.17 2.91
C LEU A 144 33.97 -10.12 4.15
N ASP A 145 33.74 -10.98 5.13
CA ASP A 145 34.43 -11.08 6.43
C ASP A 145 34.12 -9.94 7.43
N ASP A 146 33.21 -9.00 7.13
CA ASP A 146 32.73 -8.02 8.13
C ASP A 146 32.13 -8.71 9.36
N ILE A 147 32.22 -8.09 10.52
CA ILE A 147 31.50 -8.53 11.71
C ILE A 147 30.20 -7.73 11.86
N LEU A 148 29.09 -8.40 11.71
CA LEU A 148 27.75 -7.83 11.95
C LEU A 148 27.46 -7.85 13.45
N ALA A 149 27.00 -6.74 14.00
CA ALA A 149 26.44 -6.67 15.35
C ALA A 149 24.91 -6.76 15.24
N LEU A 150 24.37 -7.94 15.54
CA LEU A 150 22.97 -8.29 15.38
C LEU A 150 22.25 -8.25 16.74
N SER A 151 21.04 -7.71 16.76
CA SER A 151 20.17 -7.66 17.93
C SER A 151 18.71 -7.91 17.54
N ALA A 152 17.85 -8.14 18.50
CA ALA A 152 16.41 -8.37 18.27
C ALA A 152 15.81 -7.29 17.36
N GLY A 153 15.04 -7.70 16.35
CA GLY A 153 14.45 -6.84 15.32
C GLY A 153 15.29 -6.62 14.07
N ASN A 154 16.61 -6.91 14.09
CA ASN A 154 17.46 -6.76 12.92
C ASN A 154 17.21 -7.84 11.87
N GLN A 155 17.23 -7.45 10.61
CA GLN A 155 17.28 -8.39 9.50
C GLN A 155 18.73 -8.74 9.19
N ILE A 156 18.99 -10.02 8.97
CA ILE A 156 20.32 -10.53 8.56
C ILE A 156 20.51 -10.17 7.08
N CYS A 157 21.42 -9.25 6.81
CA CYS A 157 21.62 -8.67 5.48
C CYS A 157 22.49 -9.51 4.54
N SER A 158 23.30 -10.40 5.11
CA SER A 158 24.24 -11.29 4.40
C SER A 158 24.31 -12.63 5.11
N ASP A 159 24.60 -13.70 4.37
CA ASP A 159 24.89 -14.99 5.00
C ASP A 159 26.12 -14.83 5.89
N ALA A 160 26.00 -15.27 7.14
CA ALA A 160 27.04 -15.08 8.16
C ALA A 160 27.12 -16.30 9.08
N VAL A 161 28.16 -16.36 9.89
CA VAL A 161 28.34 -17.35 10.97
C VAL A 161 28.43 -16.61 12.29
N VAL A 162 27.72 -17.10 13.30
CA VAL A 162 27.82 -16.56 14.65
C VAL A 162 29.21 -16.73 15.18
N ALA A 163 29.88 -15.61 15.49
CA ALA A 163 31.22 -15.59 16.06
C ALA A 163 31.21 -15.51 17.59
N ALA A 164 30.24 -14.77 18.17
CA ALA A 164 30.07 -14.62 19.62
C ALA A 164 28.64 -14.26 19.97
N GLY A 165 28.17 -14.64 21.17
CA GLY A 165 26.79 -14.42 21.62
C GLY A 165 25.82 -15.49 21.15
N GLU A 166 24.54 -15.34 21.53
CA GLU A 166 23.47 -16.28 21.20
C GLU A 166 22.23 -15.48 20.77
N CYS A 167 21.51 -15.98 19.77
CA CYS A 167 20.30 -15.34 19.30
C CYS A 167 19.28 -16.35 18.76
N GLU A 168 18.01 -16.03 18.89
CA GLU A 168 16.92 -16.76 18.21
C GLU A 168 16.62 -16.12 16.87
N VAL A 169 16.62 -16.94 15.84
CA VAL A 169 16.44 -16.50 14.44
C VAL A 169 15.15 -17.09 13.85
N ASN A 170 14.35 -16.25 13.25
CA ASN A 170 13.20 -16.71 12.47
C ASN A 170 13.58 -16.74 10.97
N GLU A 171 13.55 -17.91 10.39
CA GLU A 171 13.90 -18.18 8.99
C GLU A 171 12.64 -18.29 8.09
N SER A 172 11.44 -17.94 8.59
CA SER A 172 10.15 -18.18 7.92
C SER A 172 10.00 -17.49 6.56
N LEU A 173 10.64 -16.36 6.36
CA LEU A 173 10.61 -15.67 5.06
C LEU A 173 11.33 -16.46 3.95
N ILE A 174 12.23 -17.36 4.34
CA ILE A 174 13.09 -18.14 3.44
C ILE A 174 12.64 -19.58 3.38
N THR A 175 12.46 -20.22 4.54
CA THR A 175 12.13 -21.64 4.66
C THR A 175 10.64 -21.92 4.70
N GLY A 176 9.83 -20.92 5.07
CA GLY A 176 8.40 -21.08 5.35
C GLY A 176 8.08 -21.63 6.75
N GLU A 177 9.09 -22.02 7.54
CA GLU A 177 8.94 -22.51 8.91
C GLU A 177 9.01 -21.34 9.90
N SER A 178 8.00 -21.23 10.78
CA SER A 178 7.81 -20.04 11.63
C SER A 178 8.47 -20.13 13.00
N ASP A 179 8.89 -21.32 13.41
CA ASP A 179 9.45 -21.53 14.74
C ASP A 179 10.86 -20.93 14.82
N PRO A 180 11.16 -20.07 15.80
CA PRO A 180 12.49 -19.50 15.98
C PRO A 180 13.50 -20.60 16.29
N ILE A 181 14.70 -20.47 15.72
CA ILE A 181 15.80 -21.39 15.89
C ILE A 181 16.88 -20.71 16.73
N LEU A 182 17.24 -21.30 17.86
CA LEU A 182 18.37 -20.83 18.67
C LEU A 182 19.68 -21.10 17.93
N LYS A 183 20.53 -20.08 17.82
CA LYS A 183 21.84 -20.12 17.16
C LYS A 183 22.94 -19.83 18.17
N HIS A 184 23.95 -20.67 18.14
CA HIS A 184 25.15 -20.60 18.97
C HIS A 184 26.40 -20.22 18.14
N PRO A 185 27.51 -19.87 18.75
CA PRO A 185 28.79 -19.64 18.03
C PRO A 185 29.13 -20.86 17.14
N GLY A 186 29.41 -20.57 15.86
CA GLY A 186 29.66 -21.57 14.82
C GLY A 186 28.43 -21.91 13.96
N ASP A 187 27.21 -21.51 14.35
CA ASP A 187 26.02 -21.71 13.55
C ASP A 187 25.88 -20.70 12.42
N SER A 188 25.35 -21.16 11.27
CA SER A 188 25.12 -20.30 10.12
C SER A 188 23.82 -19.52 10.24
N LEU A 189 23.87 -18.27 9.81
CA LEU A 189 22.78 -17.33 9.70
C LEU A 189 22.51 -17.07 8.20
N LEU A 190 21.25 -17.21 7.79
CA LEU A 190 20.85 -17.02 6.40
C LEU A 190 20.40 -15.56 6.15
N SER A 191 20.90 -14.96 5.08
CA SER A 191 20.44 -13.64 4.63
C SER A 191 18.93 -13.64 4.40
N GLY A 192 18.24 -12.56 4.79
CA GLY A 192 16.80 -12.44 4.68
C GLY A 192 16.01 -12.96 5.89
N SER A 193 16.62 -13.75 6.78
CA SER A 193 16.05 -14.07 8.10
C SER A 193 16.23 -12.90 9.08
N PHE A 194 15.67 -13.00 10.28
CA PHE A 194 15.73 -11.91 11.27
C PHE A 194 15.86 -12.41 12.71
N ILE A 195 16.47 -11.59 13.55
CA ILE A 195 16.67 -11.89 14.96
C ILE A 195 15.36 -11.62 15.72
N VAL A 196 14.87 -12.63 16.44
CA VAL A 196 13.67 -12.53 17.29
C VAL A 196 14.03 -12.09 18.69
N SER A 197 15.07 -12.70 19.27
CA SER A 197 15.57 -12.40 20.60
C SER A 197 17.06 -12.61 20.70
N GLY A 198 17.69 -12.08 21.75
CA GLY A 198 19.12 -12.18 21.98
C GLY A 198 19.95 -11.20 21.15
N SER A 199 21.27 -11.39 21.16
CA SER A 199 22.23 -10.60 20.39
C SER A 199 23.46 -11.44 20.04
N ALA A 200 24.00 -11.22 18.83
CA ALA A 200 25.16 -11.96 18.36
C ALA A 200 26.09 -11.07 17.53
N LEU A 201 27.39 -11.39 17.55
CA LEU A 201 28.34 -10.91 16.59
C LEU A 201 28.55 -12.01 15.55
N ALA A 202 28.37 -11.70 14.28
CA ALA A 202 28.41 -12.69 13.21
C ALA A 202 29.34 -12.26 12.08
N GLN A 203 30.19 -13.15 11.62
CA GLN A 203 31.09 -12.92 10.51
C GLN A 203 30.43 -13.21 9.19
N VAL A 204 30.46 -12.26 8.25
CA VAL A 204 29.88 -12.39 6.91
C VAL A 204 30.61 -13.45 6.09
N GLU A 205 29.90 -14.43 5.59
CA GLU A 205 30.43 -15.50 4.75
C GLU A 205 30.19 -15.30 3.26
N HIS A 206 29.02 -14.72 2.89
CA HIS A 206 28.67 -14.45 1.51
C HIS A 206 28.16 -13.03 1.37
N VAL A 207 28.42 -12.42 0.20
CA VAL A 207 27.93 -11.08 -0.15
C VAL A 207 27.33 -11.04 -1.54
N GLY A 208 26.43 -10.11 -1.78
CA GLY A 208 25.82 -9.83 -3.09
C GLY A 208 25.02 -11.00 -3.65
N ALA A 209 25.36 -11.42 -4.88
CA ALA A 209 24.66 -12.50 -5.58
C ALA A 209 24.85 -13.89 -4.94
N ASP A 210 25.86 -14.04 -4.08
CA ASP A 210 26.16 -15.30 -3.42
C ASP A 210 25.36 -15.53 -2.13
N ASN A 211 24.67 -14.51 -1.64
CA ASN A 211 23.76 -14.63 -0.51
C ASN A 211 22.60 -15.60 -0.83
N TYR A 212 22.21 -16.38 0.14
CA TYR A 212 21.15 -17.39 0.05
C TYR A 212 19.81 -16.78 -0.40
N ALA A 213 19.41 -15.66 0.20
CA ALA A 213 18.20 -14.94 -0.19
C ALA A 213 18.24 -14.48 -1.65
N THR A 214 19.40 -14.02 -2.15
CA THR A 214 19.56 -13.55 -3.53
C THR A 214 19.44 -14.71 -4.52
N LYS A 215 20.01 -15.87 -4.20
CA LYS A 215 19.93 -17.09 -5.02
C LYS A 215 18.50 -17.59 -5.15
N ILE A 216 17.76 -17.65 -4.04
CA ILE A 216 16.34 -18.04 -4.06
C ILE A 216 15.49 -17.04 -4.85
N THR A 217 15.73 -15.74 -4.68
CA THR A 217 14.97 -14.71 -5.42
C THR A 217 15.33 -14.66 -6.90
N GLY A 218 16.56 -15.03 -7.26
CA GLY A 218 16.99 -15.18 -8.67
C GLY A 218 16.26 -16.32 -9.39
N ASP A 219 16.01 -17.42 -8.72
CA ASP A 219 15.27 -18.58 -9.25
C ASP A 219 13.75 -18.45 -9.08
N ALA A 220 13.30 -17.68 -8.12
CA ALA A 220 11.88 -17.50 -7.83
C ALA A 220 11.33 -16.22 -8.49
N LYS A 221 10.75 -16.33 -9.67
CA LYS A 221 9.73 -15.41 -10.19
C LYS A 221 8.47 -15.30 -9.27
N TYR A 222 8.61 -15.54 -7.98
CA TYR A 222 7.55 -15.61 -6.98
C TYR A 222 7.55 -14.42 -6.00
N MET A 223 7.67 -13.21 -6.51
CA MET A 223 6.92 -12.15 -5.86
C MET A 223 5.48 -12.32 -6.34
N LYS A 224 4.59 -12.75 -5.45
CA LYS A 224 3.14 -12.75 -5.69
C LYS A 224 2.78 -11.31 -6.10
N GLN A 225 2.66 -11.07 -7.41
CA GLN A 225 2.18 -9.78 -7.91
C GLN A 225 0.79 -9.59 -7.29
N ARG A 226 0.67 -8.60 -6.42
CA ARG A 226 -0.64 -8.22 -5.90
C ARG A 226 -1.44 -7.68 -7.08
N ASN A 227 -2.56 -8.30 -7.37
CA ASN A 227 -3.38 -7.93 -8.51
C ASN A 227 -4.13 -6.64 -8.17
N SER A 228 -3.98 -5.63 -9.01
CA SER A 228 -4.83 -4.44 -8.99
C SER A 228 -6.13 -4.75 -9.71
N GLU A 229 -7.29 -4.60 -9.05
CA GLU A 229 -8.60 -4.77 -9.70
C GLU A 229 -8.75 -3.83 -10.90
N ILE A 230 -8.20 -2.63 -10.79
CA ILE A 230 -8.22 -1.61 -11.85
C ILE A 230 -7.38 -2.06 -13.04
N MET A 231 -6.12 -2.48 -12.81
CA MET A 231 -5.24 -2.94 -13.88
C MET A 231 -5.78 -4.19 -14.56
N ASP A 232 -6.26 -5.17 -13.80
CA ASP A 232 -6.88 -6.39 -14.35
C ASP A 232 -8.12 -6.06 -15.21
N SER A 233 -8.91 -5.08 -14.78
CA SER A 233 -10.08 -4.61 -15.52
C SER A 233 -9.69 -3.92 -16.82
N ILE A 234 -8.67 -3.07 -16.78
CA ILE A 234 -8.16 -2.35 -17.95
C ILE A 234 -7.50 -3.31 -18.92
N ASP A 235 -6.66 -4.22 -18.44
CA ASP A 235 -6.01 -5.24 -19.27
C ASP A 235 -7.04 -6.13 -19.98
N ARG A 236 -8.16 -6.44 -19.34
CA ARG A 236 -9.26 -7.17 -19.95
C ARG A 236 -9.91 -6.37 -21.08
N ILE A 237 -10.18 -5.08 -20.86
CA ILE A 237 -10.71 -4.17 -21.88
C ILE A 237 -9.73 -4.10 -23.07
N VAL A 238 -8.45 -3.85 -22.78
CA VAL A 238 -7.38 -3.76 -23.80
C VAL A 238 -7.28 -5.04 -24.64
N LYS A 239 -7.33 -6.22 -24.01
CA LYS A 239 -7.29 -7.51 -24.71
C LYS A 239 -8.51 -7.74 -25.59
N VAL A 240 -9.72 -7.45 -25.09
CA VAL A 240 -10.96 -7.61 -25.87
C VAL A 240 -10.96 -6.69 -27.08
N VAL A 241 -10.61 -5.42 -26.87
CA VAL A 241 -10.52 -4.44 -27.98
C VAL A 241 -9.40 -4.81 -28.95
N GLY A 242 -8.21 -5.15 -28.45
CA GLY A 242 -7.06 -5.51 -29.26
C GLY A 242 -7.31 -6.73 -30.16
N PHE A 243 -8.07 -7.72 -29.66
CA PHE A 243 -8.46 -8.87 -30.47
C PHE A 243 -9.50 -8.52 -31.53
N GLY A 244 -10.46 -7.63 -31.20
CA GLY A 244 -11.57 -7.27 -32.10
C GLY A 244 -11.19 -6.27 -33.20
N ILE A 245 -10.20 -5.40 -32.97
CA ILE A 245 -9.91 -4.26 -33.87
C ILE A 245 -9.42 -4.68 -35.25
N LEU A 246 -8.58 -5.72 -35.35
CA LEU A 246 -8.02 -6.17 -36.62
C LEU A 246 -9.07 -6.81 -37.53
N PRO A 247 -9.90 -7.79 -37.08
CA PRO A 247 -10.92 -8.38 -37.98
C PRO A 247 -12.00 -7.36 -38.36
N ILE A 248 -12.42 -6.46 -37.43
CA ILE A 248 -13.40 -5.41 -37.75
C ILE A 248 -12.81 -4.45 -38.81
N GLY A 249 -11.56 -4.02 -38.62
CA GLY A 249 -10.86 -3.16 -39.59
C GLY A 249 -10.74 -3.82 -40.96
N ALA A 250 -10.34 -5.09 -41.04
CA ALA A 250 -10.23 -5.82 -42.27
C ALA A 250 -11.59 -5.96 -43.00
N LEU A 251 -12.65 -6.31 -42.27
CA LEU A 251 -14.00 -6.40 -42.81
C LEU A 251 -14.54 -5.05 -43.29
N LEU A 252 -14.28 -3.99 -42.56
CA LEU A 252 -14.70 -2.64 -42.94
C LEU A 252 -13.95 -2.17 -44.20
N PHE A 253 -12.63 -2.39 -44.28
CA PHE A 253 -11.84 -2.08 -45.46
C PHE A 253 -12.34 -2.86 -46.69
N TRP A 254 -12.55 -4.18 -46.56
CA TRP A 254 -13.10 -5.02 -47.61
C TRP A 254 -14.44 -4.49 -48.11
N LYS A 255 -15.36 -4.13 -47.20
CA LYS A 255 -16.65 -3.59 -47.56
C LYS A 255 -16.54 -2.24 -48.28
N GLN A 256 -15.72 -1.29 -47.78
CA GLN A 256 -15.54 0.03 -48.39
C GLN A 256 -14.98 -0.08 -49.82
N PHE A 257 -13.93 -0.86 -49.98
CA PHE A 257 -13.19 -0.94 -51.25
C PHE A 257 -13.89 -1.83 -52.28
N PHE A 258 -14.29 -3.05 -51.88
CA PHE A 258 -14.83 -4.02 -52.84
C PHE A 258 -16.35 -3.97 -52.99
N VAL A 259 -17.11 -3.60 -51.98
CA VAL A 259 -18.58 -3.61 -52.03
C VAL A 259 -19.13 -2.24 -52.45
N LEU A 260 -18.62 -1.16 -51.81
CA LEU A 260 -19.06 0.19 -52.13
C LEU A 260 -18.31 0.81 -53.31
N GLY A 261 -17.18 0.27 -53.71
CA GLY A 261 -16.39 0.78 -54.85
C GLY A 261 -15.69 2.11 -54.53
N ASP A 262 -15.45 2.41 -53.24
CA ASP A 262 -14.72 3.59 -52.83
C ASP A 262 -13.27 3.56 -53.32
N THR A 263 -12.65 4.72 -53.47
CA THR A 263 -11.23 4.82 -53.81
C THR A 263 -10.37 4.19 -52.70
N LEU A 264 -9.19 3.66 -53.11
CA LEU A 264 -8.25 3.09 -52.14
C LEU A 264 -7.94 4.08 -51.00
N GLN A 265 -7.75 5.36 -51.34
CA GLN A 265 -7.49 6.41 -50.41
C GLN A 265 -8.62 6.57 -49.37
N ASN A 266 -9.88 6.67 -49.82
CA ASN A 266 -11.03 6.80 -48.92
C ASN A 266 -11.22 5.56 -48.05
N SER A 267 -11.04 4.35 -48.65
CA SER A 267 -11.19 3.09 -47.93
C SER A 267 -10.15 2.95 -46.79
N VAL A 268 -8.88 3.30 -47.05
CA VAL A 268 -7.82 3.30 -46.05
C VAL A 268 -8.07 4.36 -44.96
N VAL A 269 -8.43 5.59 -45.35
CA VAL A 269 -8.69 6.70 -44.39
C VAL A 269 -9.88 6.38 -43.50
N SER A 270 -11.01 5.91 -44.05
CA SER A 270 -12.21 5.55 -43.28
C SER A 270 -11.96 4.37 -42.33
N THR A 271 -11.27 3.33 -42.82
CA THR A 271 -10.90 2.18 -41.99
C THR A 271 -9.97 2.61 -40.86
N THR A 272 -8.96 3.44 -41.17
CA THR A 272 -8.07 4.01 -40.13
C THR A 272 -8.83 4.80 -39.09
N ALA A 273 -9.80 5.63 -39.49
CA ALA A 273 -10.64 6.39 -38.59
C ALA A 273 -11.42 5.46 -37.63
N ALA A 274 -11.99 4.37 -38.15
CA ALA A 274 -12.70 3.39 -37.35
C ALA A 274 -11.77 2.69 -36.34
N MET A 275 -10.59 2.25 -36.79
CA MET A 275 -9.63 1.55 -35.95
C MET A 275 -9.05 2.48 -34.86
N VAL A 276 -8.62 3.70 -35.19
CA VAL A 276 -8.14 4.71 -34.22
C VAL A 276 -9.26 5.07 -33.23
N GLY A 277 -10.51 5.14 -33.70
CA GLY A 277 -11.67 5.36 -32.85
C GLY A 277 -11.87 4.29 -31.77
N MET A 278 -11.62 3.01 -32.12
CA MET A 278 -11.74 1.87 -31.20
C MET A 278 -10.61 1.80 -30.17
N ILE A 279 -9.43 2.34 -30.47
CA ILE A 279 -8.28 2.29 -29.54
C ILE A 279 -8.57 3.16 -28.29
N PRO A 280 -8.53 2.60 -27.08
CA PRO A 280 -8.67 3.39 -25.84
C PRO A 280 -7.37 4.11 -25.51
N GLU A 281 -6.98 5.05 -26.39
CA GLU A 281 -5.75 5.83 -26.23
C GLU A 281 -5.75 6.56 -24.89
N GLY A 282 -4.65 6.51 -24.18
CA GLY A 282 -4.48 7.21 -22.93
C GLY A 282 -5.12 6.57 -21.69
N LEU A 283 -5.93 5.51 -21.79
CA LEU A 283 -6.51 4.86 -20.60
C LEU A 283 -5.43 4.27 -19.70
N VAL A 284 -4.48 3.52 -20.25
CA VAL A 284 -3.33 2.94 -19.52
C VAL A 284 -2.41 4.05 -19.00
N LEU A 285 -2.16 5.07 -19.84
CA LEU A 285 -1.39 6.25 -19.46
C LEU A 285 -2.03 6.97 -18.26
N LEU A 286 -3.34 7.19 -18.30
CA LEU A 286 -4.08 7.88 -17.24
C LEU A 286 -3.94 7.18 -15.89
N VAL A 287 -3.99 5.84 -15.87
CA VAL A 287 -3.78 5.05 -14.65
C VAL A 287 -2.38 5.27 -14.10
N SER A 288 -1.38 5.13 -14.95
CA SER A 288 0.03 5.33 -14.57
C SER A 288 0.26 6.76 -14.03
N VAL A 289 -0.29 7.77 -14.71
CA VAL A 289 -0.22 9.17 -14.27
C VAL A 289 -0.92 9.37 -12.92
N CYS A 290 -2.12 8.81 -12.74
CA CYS A 290 -2.89 8.95 -11.52
C CYS A 290 -2.15 8.35 -10.31
N PHE A 291 -1.60 7.15 -10.44
CA PHE A 291 -0.80 6.53 -9.39
C PHE A 291 0.53 7.27 -9.15
N ALA A 292 1.21 7.71 -10.21
CA ALA A 292 2.43 8.49 -10.09
C ALA A 292 2.21 9.79 -9.28
N VAL A 293 1.13 10.51 -9.57
CA VAL A 293 0.75 11.72 -8.82
C VAL A 293 0.43 11.39 -7.35
N SER A 294 -0.26 10.27 -7.10
CA SER A 294 -0.55 9.81 -5.73
C SER A 294 0.72 9.53 -4.95
N VAL A 295 1.67 8.81 -5.55
CA VAL A 295 2.97 8.54 -4.93
C VAL A 295 3.70 9.82 -4.57
N VAL A 296 3.79 10.79 -5.49
CA VAL A 296 4.44 12.08 -5.21
C VAL A 296 3.76 12.81 -4.06
N LYS A 297 2.43 12.82 -4.00
CA LYS A 297 1.67 13.45 -2.91
C LYS A 297 1.85 12.74 -1.57
N LEU A 298 1.85 11.42 -1.56
CA LEU A 298 2.04 10.63 -0.35
C LEU A 298 3.48 10.76 0.17
N SER A 299 4.44 10.80 -0.75
CA SER A 299 5.84 11.07 -0.43
C SER A 299 6.04 12.41 0.27
N ALA A 300 5.38 13.45 -0.21
CA ALA A 300 5.38 14.78 0.43
C ALA A 300 4.75 14.77 1.83
N ARG A 301 3.98 13.73 2.16
CA ARG A 301 3.36 13.48 3.47
C ARG A 301 4.11 12.43 4.28
N LYS A 302 5.42 12.24 4.01
CA LYS A 302 6.29 11.30 4.73
C LYS A 302 5.78 9.85 4.72
N THR A 303 5.11 9.45 3.64
CA THR A 303 4.66 8.07 3.45
C THR A 303 5.41 7.46 2.27
N LEU A 304 6.21 6.43 2.53
CA LEU A 304 6.90 5.66 1.50
C LEU A 304 5.96 4.58 0.98
N VAL A 305 5.65 4.67 -0.30
CA VAL A 305 4.85 3.67 -1.02
C VAL A 305 5.81 2.73 -1.75
N ARG A 306 5.88 1.47 -1.34
CA ARG A 306 6.70 0.44 -1.99
C ARG A 306 5.95 -0.29 -3.10
N ASP A 307 4.63 -0.44 -2.91
CA ASP A 307 3.74 -1.04 -3.87
C ASP A 307 2.66 -0.02 -4.28
N LEU A 308 2.64 0.36 -5.55
CA LEU A 308 1.69 1.33 -6.09
C LEU A 308 0.22 0.90 -5.92
N TYR A 309 -0.02 -0.40 -5.95
CA TYR A 309 -1.37 -0.96 -5.89
C TYR A 309 -1.93 -0.99 -4.47
N CYS A 310 -1.06 -0.89 -3.45
CA CYS A 310 -1.56 -0.84 -2.07
C CYS A 310 -2.38 0.42 -1.78
N VAL A 311 -2.15 1.53 -2.50
CA VAL A 311 -2.96 2.76 -2.39
C VAL A 311 -4.40 2.50 -2.86
N GLU A 312 -4.57 1.72 -3.93
CA GLU A 312 -5.88 1.24 -4.39
C GLU A 312 -6.54 0.36 -3.34
N THR A 313 -5.80 -0.64 -2.86
CA THR A 313 -6.28 -1.62 -1.89
C THR A 313 -6.69 -0.93 -0.59
N LEU A 314 -5.86 -0.03 -0.06
CA LEU A 314 -6.16 0.69 1.18
C LEU A 314 -7.42 1.57 1.08
N ALA A 315 -7.69 2.14 -0.09
CA ALA A 315 -8.91 2.90 -0.32
C ALA A 315 -10.20 2.06 -0.28
N ARG A 316 -10.08 0.75 -0.46
CA ARG A 316 -11.15 -0.26 -0.46
C ARG A 316 -11.23 -1.08 0.81
N VAL A 317 -10.27 -0.92 1.72
CA VAL A 317 -10.22 -1.67 2.99
C VAL A 317 -11.54 -1.51 3.74
N ASP A 318 -12.08 -2.64 4.14
CA ASP A 318 -13.27 -2.75 4.99
C ASP A 318 -12.94 -3.29 6.39
N THR A 319 -11.76 -3.88 6.58
CA THR A 319 -11.28 -4.37 7.87
C THR A 319 -9.82 -3.95 8.09
N LEU A 320 -9.55 -3.26 9.20
CA LEU A 320 -8.22 -2.80 9.57
C LEU A 320 -7.78 -3.47 10.87
N CYS A 321 -6.79 -4.36 10.75
CA CYS A 321 -6.13 -5.01 11.87
C CYS A 321 -4.98 -4.13 12.37
N LEU A 322 -5.04 -3.74 13.63
CA LEU A 322 -4.10 -2.85 14.28
C LEU A 322 -3.29 -3.62 15.31
N ASP A 323 -1.97 -3.56 15.22
CA ASP A 323 -1.15 -3.90 16.38
C ASP A 323 -1.29 -2.81 17.45
N LYS A 324 -1.17 -3.17 18.72
CA LYS A 324 -1.26 -2.21 19.85
C LYS A 324 -0.01 -1.34 19.91
N THR A 325 1.15 -2.02 20.04
CA THR A 325 2.44 -1.40 20.33
C THR A 325 2.98 -0.67 19.10
N GLY A 326 3.56 0.52 19.27
CA GLY A 326 4.10 1.31 18.16
C GLY A 326 3.05 1.86 17.17
N THR A 327 1.79 1.36 17.20
CA THR A 327 0.69 1.81 16.33
C THR A 327 -0.30 2.70 17.10
N ILE A 328 -1.09 2.11 18.00
CA ILE A 328 -2.05 2.85 18.84
C ILE A 328 -1.29 3.59 19.95
N THR A 329 -0.24 2.94 20.47
CA THR A 329 0.68 3.53 21.45
C THR A 329 1.95 4.04 20.79
N GLU A 330 2.71 4.88 21.47
CA GLU A 330 3.99 5.41 20.99
C GLU A 330 5.12 4.36 21.05
N GLY A 331 4.89 3.22 21.70
CA GLY A 331 5.92 2.21 21.99
C GLY A 331 6.77 2.58 23.21
N THR A 332 6.46 3.70 23.86
CA THR A 332 7.05 4.15 25.12
C THR A 332 6.02 3.99 26.24
N MET A 333 6.50 4.00 27.48
CA MET A 333 5.69 3.95 28.68
C MET A 333 5.64 5.32 29.35
N GLN A 334 4.65 5.54 30.19
CA GLN A 334 4.55 6.71 31.04
C GLN A 334 4.14 6.32 32.46
N VAL A 335 4.57 7.10 33.45
CA VAL A 335 4.07 6.96 34.82
C VAL A 335 2.72 7.66 34.91
N ASP A 336 1.67 6.89 35.16
CA ASP A 336 0.31 7.42 35.30
C ASP A 336 0.10 8.05 36.66
N GLU A 337 0.43 7.30 37.71
CA GLU A 337 0.13 7.70 39.10
C GLU A 337 1.14 7.07 40.06
N LEU A 338 1.37 7.75 41.17
CA LEU A 338 2.05 7.23 42.36
C LEU A 338 0.99 7.05 43.47
N VAL A 339 0.92 5.85 44.01
CA VAL A 339 -0.04 5.50 45.03
C VAL A 339 0.73 5.26 46.35
N PRO A 340 0.86 6.29 47.22
CA PRO A 340 1.54 6.15 48.50
C PRO A 340 0.76 5.20 49.43
N PHE A 341 1.48 4.41 50.22
CA PHE A 341 0.90 3.65 51.30
C PHE A 341 0.67 4.55 52.55
N GLU A 342 -0.07 4.02 53.52
CA GLU A 342 -0.43 4.75 54.70
C GLU A 342 0.83 5.28 55.46
N GLY A 343 0.84 6.58 55.79
CA GLY A 343 1.97 7.24 56.43
C GLY A 343 3.13 7.63 55.50
N VAL A 344 2.96 7.54 54.17
CA VAL A 344 3.96 7.98 53.18
C VAL A 344 3.39 9.13 52.36
N THR A 345 4.19 10.16 52.13
CA THR A 345 3.79 11.29 51.27
C THR A 345 4.22 11.06 49.81
N GLN A 346 3.50 11.66 48.89
CA GLN A 346 3.87 11.63 47.48
C GLN A 346 5.25 12.26 47.24
N GLN A 347 5.61 13.29 48.00
CA GLN A 347 6.92 13.94 47.93
C GLN A 347 8.06 12.98 48.30
N GLU A 348 7.83 12.11 49.30
CA GLU A 348 8.78 11.07 49.72
C GLU A 348 9.00 10.05 48.58
N MET A 349 7.93 9.62 47.94
CA MET A 349 8.03 8.74 46.79
C MET A 349 8.74 9.40 45.58
N ASP A 350 8.37 10.67 45.28
CA ASP A 350 9.01 11.42 44.19
C ASP A 350 10.51 11.61 44.45
N ALA A 351 10.92 11.91 45.68
CA ALA A 351 12.33 12.07 46.04
C ALA A 351 13.11 10.73 45.91
N ALA A 352 12.51 9.63 46.39
CA ALA A 352 13.10 8.30 46.29
C ALA A 352 13.26 7.83 44.83
N LEU A 353 12.22 7.99 43.99
CA LEU A 353 12.27 7.62 42.57
C LEU A 353 13.29 8.46 41.82
N ASN A 354 13.31 9.79 42.03
CA ASN A 354 14.33 10.66 41.43
C ASN A 354 15.74 10.27 41.86
N GLY A 355 15.92 9.93 43.17
CA GLY A 355 17.20 9.39 43.66
C GLY A 355 17.64 8.13 42.90
N LEU A 356 16.75 7.17 42.78
CA LEU A 356 17.02 5.92 42.06
C LEU A 356 17.38 6.14 40.58
N VAL A 357 16.54 6.84 39.80
CA VAL A 357 16.75 7.01 38.35
C VAL A 357 17.92 7.94 38.01
N SER A 358 18.35 8.79 38.95
CA SER A 358 19.53 9.64 38.75
C SER A 358 20.85 8.90 38.95
N ASN A 359 20.83 7.78 39.67
CA ASN A 359 22.06 7.03 40.02
C ASN A 359 22.14 5.66 39.33
N LEU A 360 21.02 5.03 38.99
CA LEU A 360 20.95 3.80 38.23
C LEU A 360 20.98 4.09 36.72
N GLN A 361 21.56 3.17 35.96
CA GLN A 361 21.50 3.19 34.50
C GLN A 361 20.82 1.92 34.03
N ASP A 362 19.68 2.07 33.38
CA ASP A 362 18.94 0.97 32.77
C ASP A 362 18.29 1.44 31.48
N GLY A 363 18.39 0.64 30.43
CA GLY A 363 17.82 0.93 29.12
C GLY A 363 16.39 0.43 28.93
N ASN A 364 15.76 -0.18 29.94
CA ASN A 364 14.43 -0.74 29.78
C ASN A 364 13.34 0.35 29.73
N PRO A 365 12.26 0.15 28.96
CA PRO A 365 11.21 1.17 28.77
C PRO A 365 10.52 1.61 30.06
N THR A 366 10.44 0.74 31.06
CA THR A 366 9.84 1.02 32.36
C THR A 366 10.68 2.02 33.15
N PHE A 367 12.00 1.83 33.14
CA PHE A 367 12.94 2.73 33.79
C PHE A 367 12.96 4.10 33.08
N GLN A 368 12.98 4.10 31.73
CA GLN A 368 12.94 5.32 30.94
C GLN A 368 11.68 6.14 31.23
N ALA A 369 10.51 5.50 31.38
CA ALA A 369 9.27 6.18 31.72
C ALA A 369 9.33 6.90 33.08
N ILE A 370 10.03 6.29 34.04
CA ILE A 370 10.23 6.94 35.36
C ILE A 370 11.25 8.07 35.25
N GLN A 371 12.33 7.85 34.47
CA GLN A 371 13.36 8.87 34.27
C GLN A 371 12.81 10.10 33.52
N GLU A 372 11.93 9.94 32.56
CA GLU A 372 11.25 11.05 31.85
C GLU A 372 10.39 11.91 32.78
N ARG A 373 9.84 11.34 33.86
CA ARG A 373 9.10 12.09 34.90
C ARG A 373 10.02 13.01 35.71
N TYR A 374 11.31 12.65 35.84
CA TYR A 374 12.27 13.40 36.66
C TYR A 374 13.45 13.89 35.80
N PRO A 375 13.26 14.93 34.96
CA PRO A 375 14.29 15.42 34.05
C PRO A 375 15.47 16.11 34.74
N GLN A 376 15.28 16.54 36.00
CA GLN A 376 16.33 17.14 36.79
C GLN A 376 16.97 16.08 37.69
N PRO A 377 18.30 15.92 37.67
CA PRO A 377 18.98 14.92 38.49
C PRO A 377 18.82 15.21 39.98
N SER A 378 18.66 14.15 40.73
CA SER A 378 18.60 14.21 42.20
C SER A 378 19.98 14.61 42.81
N PRO A 379 20.03 15.38 43.86
CA PRO A 379 21.26 15.64 44.59
C PRO A 379 21.75 14.43 45.40
N TRP A 380 20.99 13.34 45.46
CA TRP A 380 21.36 12.14 46.20
C TRP A 380 22.47 11.40 45.49
N ARG A 381 23.52 11.03 46.24
CA ARG A 381 24.61 10.21 45.75
C ARG A 381 24.51 8.82 46.33
N ALA A 382 24.47 7.83 45.46
CA ALA A 382 24.45 6.45 45.88
C ALA A 382 25.80 5.94 46.33
N GLY A 383 25.83 5.10 47.35
CA GLY A 383 26.95 4.29 47.79
C GLY A 383 26.91 2.95 47.03
N THR A 384 26.03 2.05 47.43
CA THR A 384 25.85 0.75 46.75
C THR A 384 24.77 0.84 45.66
N LEU A 385 25.08 0.26 44.47
CA LEU A 385 24.11 0.19 43.37
C LEU A 385 23.81 -1.27 43.03
N VAL A 386 22.56 -1.64 42.89
CA VAL A 386 22.09 -2.94 42.41
C VAL A 386 21.27 -2.72 41.14
N PRO A 387 21.89 -2.89 39.96
CA PRO A 387 21.20 -2.74 38.67
C PRO A 387 20.05 -3.73 38.52
N PHE A 388 19.10 -3.43 37.63
CA PHE A 388 18.00 -4.34 37.31
C PHE A 388 18.51 -5.66 36.74
N SER A 389 17.86 -6.75 37.12
CA SER A 389 18.07 -8.07 36.55
C SER A 389 16.72 -8.72 36.24
N SER A 390 16.62 -9.32 35.04
CA SER A 390 15.43 -10.08 34.64
C SER A 390 15.13 -11.29 35.54
N ALA A 391 16.15 -11.82 36.24
CA ALA A 391 15.99 -12.89 37.20
C ALA A 391 15.44 -12.36 38.53
N ARG A 392 15.92 -11.23 39.01
CA ARG A 392 15.51 -10.60 40.29
C ARG A 392 14.23 -9.78 40.15
N LYS A 393 13.94 -9.20 38.97
CA LYS A 393 12.80 -8.34 38.68
C LYS A 393 12.75 -7.06 39.52
N TRP A 394 13.87 -6.61 40.11
CA TRP A 394 13.99 -5.38 40.86
C TRP A 394 15.41 -4.76 40.70
N SER A 395 15.50 -3.48 41.03
CA SER A 395 16.73 -2.70 41.15
C SER A 395 16.72 -1.87 42.40
N GLY A 396 17.87 -1.40 42.85
CA GLY A 396 17.94 -0.57 44.06
C GLY A 396 19.25 0.20 44.19
N ALA A 397 19.24 1.14 45.10
CA ALA A 397 20.40 1.93 45.46
C ALA A 397 20.40 2.29 46.97
N PHE A 398 21.55 2.23 47.60
CA PHE A 398 21.76 2.69 48.98
C PHE A 398 22.25 4.15 48.99
N PHE A 399 21.63 4.98 49.78
CA PHE A 399 21.98 6.38 49.93
C PHE A 399 22.45 6.64 51.39
N PRO A 400 23.69 7.02 51.65
CA PRO A 400 24.19 7.31 52.97
C PRO A 400 23.27 8.32 53.73
N GLY A 401 22.88 7.95 54.93
CA GLY A 401 21.97 8.76 55.78
C GLY A 401 20.48 8.72 55.39
N ARG A 402 20.09 7.94 54.36
CA ARG A 402 18.69 7.78 53.93
C ARG A 402 18.26 6.31 53.81
N GLY A 403 19.22 5.35 53.72
CA GLY A 403 18.95 3.94 53.61
C GLY A 403 18.93 3.45 52.14
N ALA A 404 18.60 2.17 51.96
CA ALA A 404 18.44 1.54 50.69
C ALA A 404 17.02 1.71 50.13
N PHE A 405 16.88 2.03 48.85
CA PHE A 405 15.63 2.08 48.15
C PHE A 405 15.59 0.99 47.07
N VAL A 406 14.48 0.28 47.00
CA VAL A 406 14.26 -0.85 46.10
C VAL A 406 13.01 -0.58 45.28
N MET A 407 13.10 -0.81 43.95
CA MET A 407 11.97 -0.67 43.04
C MET A 407 11.88 -1.88 42.14
N GLY A 408 10.70 -2.48 42.00
CA GLY A 408 10.49 -3.64 41.16
C GLY A 408 9.15 -4.35 41.31
N ALA A 409 9.05 -5.57 40.86
CA ALA A 409 7.86 -6.38 40.98
C ALA A 409 7.60 -6.79 42.44
N GLY A 410 6.42 -6.50 42.96
CA GLY A 410 6.07 -6.69 44.35
C GLY A 410 6.22 -8.13 44.83
N GLU A 411 5.90 -9.12 44.00
CA GLU A 411 6.07 -10.53 44.31
C GLU A 411 7.54 -10.94 44.52
N PHE A 412 8.48 -10.31 43.85
CA PHE A 412 9.91 -10.59 43.97
C PHE A 412 10.55 -9.84 45.15
N ILE A 413 9.98 -8.71 45.53
CA ILE A 413 10.48 -7.91 46.66
C ILE A 413 9.92 -8.43 48.00
N LEU A 414 8.66 -8.82 48.07
CA LEU A 414 7.99 -9.21 49.28
C LEU A 414 7.89 -10.72 49.53
N GLY A 415 8.06 -11.54 48.48
CA GLY A 415 7.89 -12.99 48.60
C GLY A 415 6.51 -13.36 49.19
N GLU A 416 6.47 -14.04 50.35
CA GLU A 416 5.24 -14.43 51.01
C GLU A 416 4.40 -13.23 51.48
N GLY A 417 5.07 -12.13 51.81
CA GLY A 417 4.42 -10.87 52.23
C GLY A 417 3.62 -10.17 51.11
N PHE A 418 3.77 -10.58 49.87
CA PHE A 418 3.04 -10.03 48.72
C PHE A 418 1.51 -10.15 48.87
N SER A 419 1.04 -11.15 49.62
CA SER A 419 -0.38 -11.39 49.87
C SER A 419 -1.09 -10.14 50.42
N ALA A 420 -0.41 -9.28 51.18
CA ALA A 420 -0.98 -8.07 51.79
C ALA A 420 -1.37 -6.99 50.77
N ILE A 421 -0.68 -6.92 49.64
CA ILE A 421 -0.95 -5.89 48.60
C ILE A 421 -1.46 -6.52 47.27
N ARG A 422 -1.62 -7.85 47.22
CA ARG A 422 -1.98 -8.56 46.03
C ARG A 422 -3.26 -8.03 45.38
N GLU A 423 -4.34 -7.89 46.13
CA GLU A 423 -5.63 -7.45 45.60
C GLU A 423 -5.53 -6.05 44.96
N GLN A 424 -4.77 -5.14 45.59
CA GLN A 424 -4.54 -3.79 45.07
C GLN A 424 -3.71 -3.82 43.77
N VAL A 425 -2.63 -4.60 43.75
CA VAL A 425 -1.76 -4.76 42.54
C VAL A 425 -2.54 -5.42 41.40
N GLU A 426 -3.30 -6.49 41.69
CA GLU A 426 -4.14 -7.14 40.71
C GLU A 426 -5.23 -6.22 40.15
N GLY A 427 -5.86 -5.37 41.02
CA GLY A 427 -6.86 -4.39 40.60
C GLY A 427 -6.30 -3.39 39.57
N TYR A 428 -5.12 -2.84 39.82
CA TYR A 428 -4.46 -1.96 38.82
C TYR A 428 -3.98 -2.68 37.60
N SER A 429 -3.44 -3.91 37.76
CA SER A 429 -3.02 -4.73 36.63
C SER A 429 -4.19 -5.11 35.73
N GLN A 430 -5.38 -5.36 36.26
CA GLN A 430 -6.61 -5.58 35.49
C GLN A 430 -7.05 -4.33 34.73
N GLN A 431 -6.67 -3.12 35.19
CA GLN A 431 -6.89 -1.87 34.46
C GLN A 431 -5.86 -1.64 33.32
N GLY A 432 -4.91 -2.56 33.14
CA GLY A 432 -3.91 -2.49 32.10
C GLY A 432 -2.65 -1.72 32.49
N GLN A 433 -2.44 -1.51 33.78
CA GLN A 433 -1.26 -0.81 34.31
C GLN A 433 -0.20 -1.82 34.75
N ARG A 434 1.05 -1.54 34.50
CA ARG A 434 2.18 -2.21 35.12
C ARG A 434 2.41 -1.60 36.50
N VAL A 435 2.43 -2.42 37.52
CA VAL A 435 2.58 -1.98 38.89
C VAL A 435 3.97 -2.34 39.40
N LEU A 436 4.72 -1.33 39.86
CA LEU A 436 5.99 -1.52 40.59
C LEU A 436 5.80 -1.13 42.04
N LEU A 437 6.41 -1.89 42.92
CA LEU A 437 6.52 -1.57 44.34
C LEU A 437 7.78 -0.75 44.58
N LEU A 438 7.66 0.31 45.34
CA LEU A 438 8.74 1.11 45.93
C LEU A 438 8.84 0.82 47.39
N ALA A 439 10.02 0.42 47.87
CA ALA A 439 10.27 0.13 49.28
C ALA A 439 11.61 0.72 49.73
N GLN A 440 11.74 0.93 51.05
CA GLN A 440 12.94 1.46 51.72
C GLN A 440 13.39 0.54 52.85
N SER A 441 14.70 0.41 53.04
CA SER A 441 15.33 -0.21 54.22
C SER A 441 16.35 0.75 54.83
N GLN A 442 16.60 0.62 56.11
CA GLN A 442 17.69 1.34 56.75
C GLN A 442 19.05 0.64 56.53
N GLU A 443 19.04 -0.63 56.15
CA GLU A 443 20.21 -1.47 55.94
C GLU A 443 20.72 -1.32 54.51
N ASP A 444 22.04 -1.48 54.30
CA ASP A 444 22.62 -1.54 52.96
C ASP A 444 22.41 -2.93 52.31
N PHE A 445 22.65 -3.04 51.00
CA PHE A 445 22.60 -4.31 50.31
C PHE A 445 23.75 -5.22 50.70
N ASP A 446 23.48 -6.50 50.91
CA ASP A 446 24.50 -7.51 51.03
C ASP A 446 24.73 -8.14 49.64
N GLY A 447 25.73 -7.61 48.93
CA GLY A 447 25.96 -7.95 47.54
C GLY A 447 24.79 -7.60 46.64
N GLN A 448 24.09 -8.60 46.16
CA GLN A 448 22.88 -8.45 45.29
C GLN A 448 21.61 -8.95 45.96
N ALA A 449 21.63 -9.18 47.29
CA ALA A 449 20.47 -9.60 48.05
C ALA A 449 19.60 -8.39 48.48
N LEU A 450 18.33 -8.63 48.70
CA LEU A 450 17.44 -7.61 49.29
C LEU A 450 17.91 -7.31 50.70
N PRO A 451 17.91 -6.04 51.11
CA PRO A 451 18.16 -5.65 52.50
C PRO A 451 17.05 -6.19 53.42
N GLY A 452 17.36 -6.31 54.68
CA GLY A 452 16.40 -6.85 55.68
C GLY A 452 15.08 -6.11 55.76
N GLN A 453 14.69 -5.56 56.86
CA GLN A 453 13.35 -4.95 57.09
C GLN A 453 13.01 -3.89 56.02
N LEU A 454 11.99 -4.19 55.19
CA LEU A 454 11.50 -3.29 54.14
C LEU A 454 10.26 -2.51 54.64
N ARG A 455 10.36 -1.18 54.60
CA ARG A 455 9.21 -0.28 54.73
C ARG A 455 8.62 -0.02 53.36
N LEU A 456 7.36 -0.34 53.13
CA LEU A 456 6.68 -0.11 51.88
C LEU A 456 6.38 1.39 51.72
N LEU A 457 6.77 2.00 50.63
CA LEU A 457 6.50 3.40 50.34
C LEU A 457 5.26 3.58 49.48
N GLY A 458 5.04 2.74 48.47
CA GLY A 458 3.89 2.86 47.59
C GLY A 458 4.04 2.10 46.27
N LEU A 459 3.04 2.26 45.45
CA LEU A 459 3.00 1.67 44.12
C LEU A 459 3.24 2.72 43.03
N VAL A 460 4.01 2.36 42.01
CA VAL A 460 4.23 3.17 40.81
C VAL A 460 3.44 2.53 39.69
N LEU A 461 2.43 3.23 39.17
CA LEU A 461 1.56 2.78 38.10
C LEU A 461 2.06 3.30 36.78
N ILE A 462 2.33 2.38 35.86
CA ILE A 462 2.93 2.68 34.56
C ILE A 462 2.04 2.08 33.48
N SER A 463 1.77 2.85 32.42
CA SER A 463 1.02 2.38 31.25
C SER A 463 1.73 2.70 29.94
N ASP A 464 1.27 2.05 28.86
CA ASP A 464 1.69 2.41 27.51
C ASP A 464 1.13 3.79 27.14
N LYS A 465 1.99 4.65 26.61
CA LYS A 465 1.61 5.99 26.18
C LYS A 465 0.80 5.93 24.89
N ILE A 466 -0.50 6.23 24.99
CA ILE A 466 -1.42 6.27 23.85
C ILE A 466 -1.13 7.53 23.03
N ARG A 467 -1.07 7.38 21.70
CA ARG A 467 -0.90 8.51 20.80
C ARG A 467 -2.07 9.49 20.90
N ARG A 468 -1.81 10.78 20.96
CA ARG A 468 -2.84 11.83 21.06
C ARG A 468 -3.84 11.80 19.92
N GLU A 469 -3.38 11.43 18.73
CA GLU A 469 -4.15 11.39 17.49
C GLU A 469 -4.94 10.08 17.32
N ALA A 470 -4.66 9.04 18.11
CA ALA A 470 -5.30 7.74 17.98
C ALA A 470 -6.84 7.80 18.04
N PRO A 471 -7.48 8.53 18.98
CA PRO A 471 -8.93 8.58 19.04
C PRO A 471 -9.58 9.18 17.80
N ARG A 472 -8.96 10.23 17.23
CA ARG A 472 -9.44 10.86 16.01
C ARG A 472 -9.29 9.94 14.80
N THR A 473 -8.19 9.21 14.74
CA THR A 473 -7.88 8.31 13.63
C THR A 473 -8.79 7.09 13.63
N LEU A 474 -9.01 6.47 14.81
CA LEU A 474 -9.92 5.33 14.94
C LEU A 474 -11.35 5.73 14.59
N ARG A 475 -11.82 6.87 15.09
CA ARG A 475 -13.15 7.41 14.75
C ARG A 475 -13.29 7.66 13.25
N TYR A 476 -12.26 8.22 12.58
CA TYR A 476 -12.29 8.40 11.13
C TYR A 476 -12.54 7.07 10.41
N PHE A 477 -11.87 5.98 10.77
CA PHE A 477 -12.07 4.68 10.14
C PHE A 477 -13.45 4.09 10.46
N ALA A 478 -13.93 4.20 11.69
CA ALA A 478 -15.27 3.78 12.09
C ALA A 478 -16.36 4.54 11.29
N ASP A 479 -16.26 5.87 11.18
CA ASP A 479 -17.18 6.71 10.38
C ASP A 479 -17.16 6.32 8.89
N GLN A 480 -16.03 5.78 8.42
CA GLN A 480 -15.89 5.24 7.07
C GLN A 480 -16.45 3.81 6.92
N GLY A 481 -16.94 3.22 8.01
CA GLY A 481 -17.49 1.86 8.04
C GLY A 481 -16.43 0.79 7.86
N VAL A 482 -15.20 1.06 8.31
CA VAL A 482 -14.12 0.08 8.40
C VAL A 482 -14.22 -0.61 9.75
N ASP A 483 -14.24 -1.94 9.75
CA ASP A 483 -14.21 -2.75 10.96
C ASP A 483 -12.79 -2.74 11.53
N LEU A 484 -12.66 -2.31 12.79
CA LEU A 484 -11.37 -2.17 13.46
C LEU A 484 -11.13 -3.35 14.39
N LYS A 485 -10.01 -4.03 14.22
CA LYS A 485 -9.56 -5.15 15.05
C LYS A 485 -8.23 -4.79 15.70
N VAL A 486 -8.14 -4.86 17.02
CA VAL A 486 -6.86 -4.70 17.74
C VAL A 486 -6.32 -6.08 18.12
N ILE A 487 -5.08 -6.36 17.68
CA ILE A 487 -4.46 -7.67 17.82
C ILE A 487 -3.10 -7.49 18.51
N SER A 488 -2.93 -8.06 19.71
CA SER A 488 -1.70 -7.91 20.50
C SER A 488 -1.27 -9.20 21.19
N GLY A 489 0.02 -9.34 21.45
CA GLY A 489 0.56 -10.40 22.31
C GLY A 489 0.30 -10.21 23.80
N ASP A 490 -0.13 -9.00 24.21
CA ASP A 490 -0.40 -8.68 25.60
C ASP A 490 -1.72 -9.30 26.12
N ASN A 491 -1.91 -9.25 27.43
CA ASN A 491 -3.14 -9.74 28.06
C ASN A 491 -4.38 -9.06 27.46
N ALA A 492 -5.44 -9.84 27.19
CA ALA A 492 -6.64 -9.37 26.52
C ALA A 492 -7.35 -8.22 27.23
N VAL A 493 -7.39 -8.22 28.56
CA VAL A 493 -8.03 -7.16 29.36
C VAL A 493 -7.22 -5.86 29.25
N THR A 494 -5.89 -5.95 29.32
CA THR A 494 -4.99 -4.81 29.14
C THR A 494 -5.19 -4.17 27.77
N VAL A 495 -5.21 -4.99 26.70
CA VAL A 495 -5.42 -4.53 25.33
C VAL A 495 -6.78 -3.87 25.17
N ALA A 496 -7.85 -4.45 25.75
CA ALA A 496 -9.20 -3.91 25.73
C ALA A 496 -9.28 -2.54 26.41
N ASN A 497 -8.60 -2.39 27.56
CA ASN A 497 -8.57 -1.11 28.28
C ASN A 497 -7.84 -0.01 27.49
N ILE A 498 -6.70 -0.35 26.86
CA ILE A 498 -5.96 0.59 26.01
C ILE A 498 -6.81 0.96 24.78
N ALA A 499 -7.43 -0.02 24.14
CA ALA A 499 -8.30 0.18 22.97
C ALA A 499 -9.51 1.08 23.35
N ARG A 500 -10.10 0.89 24.51
CA ARG A 500 -11.20 1.73 25.04
C ARG A 500 -10.73 3.16 25.29
N LYS A 501 -9.59 3.35 25.96
CA LYS A 501 -8.98 4.68 26.19
C LYS A 501 -8.63 5.37 24.87
N ALA A 502 -8.23 4.60 23.86
CA ALA A 502 -7.97 5.10 22.52
C ALA A 502 -9.25 5.36 21.68
N GLY A 503 -10.45 5.07 22.22
CA GLY A 503 -11.74 5.36 21.58
C GLY A 503 -12.19 4.32 20.56
N LEU A 504 -11.73 3.07 20.66
CA LEU A 504 -12.22 1.97 19.82
C LEU A 504 -13.67 1.64 20.21
N GLU A 505 -14.56 1.64 19.23
CA GLU A 505 -15.93 1.13 19.40
C GLU A 505 -15.90 -0.39 19.64
N HIS A 506 -16.75 -0.87 20.56
CA HIS A 506 -16.80 -2.28 20.93
C HIS A 506 -15.51 -2.87 21.53
N ALA A 507 -14.70 -2.05 22.20
CA ALA A 507 -13.53 -2.53 22.93
C ALA A 507 -13.86 -3.50 24.09
N ASP A 508 -15.13 -3.56 24.51
CA ASP A 508 -15.70 -4.53 25.46
C ASP A 508 -15.78 -5.96 24.86
N LYS A 509 -15.81 -6.09 23.53
CA LYS A 509 -15.79 -7.37 22.83
C LYS A 509 -14.35 -7.83 22.65
N TYR A 510 -13.79 -8.42 23.67
CA TYR A 510 -12.43 -8.95 23.66
C TYR A 510 -12.37 -10.45 23.93
N VAL A 511 -11.30 -11.08 23.47
CA VAL A 511 -11.05 -12.52 23.67
C VAL A 511 -9.56 -12.78 23.93
N ASP A 512 -9.29 -13.75 24.79
CA ASP A 512 -7.95 -14.31 24.97
C ASP A 512 -7.70 -15.35 23.90
N ALA A 513 -6.72 -15.12 23.02
CA ALA A 513 -6.44 -15.98 21.89
C ALA A 513 -5.92 -17.37 22.27
N THR A 514 -5.50 -17.58 23.52
CA THR A 514 -5.13 -18.93 24.01
C THR A 514 -6.32 -19.87 24.10
N THR A 515 -7.54 -19.33 24.11
CA THR A 515 -8.80 -20.12 24.10
C THR A 515 -9.19 -20.56 22.69
N LEU A 516 -8.65 -19.95 21.64
CA LEU A 516 -8.95 -20.23 20.24
C LEU A 516 -8.01 -21.33 19.72
N ARG A 517 -8.46 -22.57 19.73
CA ARG A 517 -7.63 -23.75 19.43
C ARG A 517 -7.76 -24.24 18.01
N THR A 518 -8.87 -23.95 17.34
CA THR A 518 -9.16 -24.43 15.98
C THR A 518 -9.31 -23.28 15.00
N GLU A 519 -9.12 -23.54 13.71
CA GLU A 519 -9.39 -22.55 12.66
C GLU A 519 -10.85 -22.09 12.65
N GLU A 520 -11.79 -22.95 13.05
CA GLU A 520 -13.21 -22.62 13.13
C GLU A 520 -13.49 -21.66 14.30
N ASP A 521 -12.76 -21.81 15.44
CA ASP A 521 -12.84 -20.86 16.55
C ASP A 521 -12.34 -19.48 16.09
N ILE A 522 -11.22 -19.44 15.37
CA ILE A 522 -10.67 -18.20 14.80
C ILE A 522 -11.67 -17.57 13.82
N ARG A 523 -12.27 -18.37 12.94
CA ARG A 523 -13.25 -17.88 11.95
C ARG A 523 -14.51 -17.29 12.59
N ARG A 524 -14.94 -17.81 13.73
CA ARG A 524 -16.05 -17.23 14.51
C ARG A 524 -15.61 -15.98 15.27
N ALA A 525 -14.45 -16.06 15.94
CA ALA A 525 -13.91 -15.00 16.77
C ALA A 525 -13.68 -13.70 15.99
N VAL A 526 -13.18 -13.76 14.77
CA VAL A 526 -12.94 -12.53 13.95
C VAL A 526 -14.22 -11.76 13.61
N ASN A 527 -15.41 -12.39 13.70
CA ASN A 527 -16.70 -11.72 13.49
C ASN A 527 -17.32 -11.20 14.80
N GLU A 528 -16.98 -11.82 15.92
CA GLU A 528 -17.62 -11.57 17.21
C GLU A 528 -16.85 -10.53 18.04
N TYR A 529 -15.51 -10.59 17.99
CA TYR A 529 -14.64 -9.77 18.84
C TYR A 529 -13.92 -8.67 18.05
N SER A 530 -13.65 -7.56 18.72
CA SER A 530 -12.89 -6.43 18.19
C SER A 530 -11.47 -6.37 18.76
N VAL A 531 -11.22 -7.03 19.89
CA VAL A 531 -9.92 -7.02 20.57
C VAL A 531 -9.45 -8.45 20.85
N PHE A 532 -8.20 -8.73 20.47
CA PHE A 532 -7.57 -10.03 20.63
C PHE A 532 -6.28 -9.87 21.44
N GLY A 533 -6.20 -10.54 22.60
CA GLY A 533 -5.01 -10.54 23.46
C GLY A 533 -4.32 -11.88 23.50
N ARG A 534 -3.05 -11.94 23.94
CA ARG A 534 -2.18 -13.12 23.99
C ARG A 534 -2.05 -13.86 22.65
N VAL A 535 -2.04 -13.06 21.59
CA VAL A 535 -2.00 -13.59 20.22
C VAL A 535 -0.57 -13.95 19.83
N THR A 536 -0.39 -15.18 19.34
CA THR A 536 0.89 -15.62 18.77
C THR A 536 1.06 -15.09 17.33
N PRO A 537 2.30 -15.02 16.79
CA PRO A 537 2.53 -14.63 15.39
C PRO A 537 1.75 -15.48 14.39
N GLN A 538 1.61 -16.77 14.64
CA GLN A 538 0.87 -17.71 13.81
C GLN A 538 -0.64 -17.41 13.84
N GLN A 539 -1.17 -17.08 15.02
CA GLN A 539 -2.57 -16.69 15.14
C GLN A 539 -2.85 -15.34 14.46
N LYS A 540 -1.91 -14.36 14.49
CA LYS A 540 -2.03 -13.11 13.72
C LYS A 540 -2.22 -13.40 12.23
N LEU A 541 -1.42 -14.31 11.68
CA LEU A 541 -1.56 -14.79 10.30
C LEU A 541 -2.94 -15.45 10.05
N SER A 542 -3.37 -16.34 10.95
CA SER A 542 -4.65 -17.04 10.83
C SER A 542 -5.86 -16.10 10.88
N PHE A 543 -5.82 -15.04 11.68
CA PHE A 543 -6.86 -14.00 11.71
C PHE A 543 -6.99 -13.28 10.36
N VAL A 544 -5.85 -12.84 9.79
CA VAL A 544 -5.85 -12.20 8.47
C VAL A 544 -6.40 -13.14 7.40
N LYS A 545 -5.96 -14.42 7.38
CA LYS A 545 -6.47 -15.43 6.44
C LYS A 545 -7.96 -15.66 6.60
N ALA A 546 -8.46 -15.76 7.83
CA ALA A 546 -9.88 -15.99 8.12
C ALA A 546 -10.76 -14.83 7.62
N LEU A 547 -10.35 -13.58 7.82
CA LEU A 547 -11.04 -12.39 7.32
C LEU A 547 -11.05 -12.36 5.78
N LYS A 548 -9.91 -12.61 5.13
CA LYS A 548 -9.82 -12.67 3.66
C LYS A 548 -10.68 -13.78 3.08
N ALA A 549 -10.70 -14.97 3.70
CA ALA A 549 -11.54 -16.09 3.27
C ALA A 549 -13.04 -15.78 3.34
N GLN A 550 -13.45 -14.83 4.17
CA GLN A 550 -14.83 -14.32 4.26
C GLN A 550 -15.15 -13.21 3.25
N GLY A 551 -14.14 -12.80 2.45
CA GLY A 551 -14.29 -11.80 1.39
C GLY A 551 -14.00 -10.38 1.83
N HIS A 552 -13.39 -10.19 3.00
CA HIS A 552 -12.93 -8.87 3.47
C HIS A 552 -11.65 -8.45 2.77
N THR A 553 -11.51 -7.13 2.57
CA THR A 553 -10.26 -6.50 2.14
C THR A 553 -9.52 -6.01 3.38
N VAL A 554 -8.46 -6.72 3.73
CA VAL A 554 -7.80 -6.57 5.03
C VAL A 554 -6.54 -5.71 4.92
N ALA A 555 -6.48 -4.62 5.70
CA ALA A 555 -5.22 -3.95 6.00
C ALA A 555 -4.68 -4.41 7.37
N MET A 556 -3.35 -4.51 7.48
CA MET A 556 -2.65 -4.85 8.71
C MET A 556 -1.57 -3.83 9.00
N THR A 557 -1.56 -3.31 10.23
CA THR A 557 -0.43 -2.51 10.75
C THR A 557 0.41 -3.36 11.69
N GLY A 558 1.72 -3.17 11.68
CA GLY A 558 2.61 -3.82 12.62
C GLY A 558 3.99 -3.18 12.56
N ASP A 559 4.72 -3.22 13.68
CA ASP A 559 6.07 -2.69 13.81
C ASP A 559 7.09 -3.75 14.26
N GLY A 560 6.61 -4.88 14.78
CA GLY A 560 7.42 -5.96 15.30
C GLY A 560 7.74 -7.07 14.28
N VAL A 561 8.72 -7.87 14.64
CA VAL A 561 9.07 -9.12 13.94
C VAL A 561 7.90 -10.10 13.95
N ASN A 562 7.10 -10.09 15.01
CA ASN A 562 5.95 -10.96 15.21
C ASN A 562 4.80 -10.70 14.23
N ASP A 563 4.83 -9.55 13.55
CA ASP A 563 3.79 -9.14 12.59
C ASP A 563 4.10 -9.52 11.15
N VAL A 564 5.35 -9.90 10.85
CA VAL A 564 5.86 -10.12 9.49
C VAL A 564 4.98 -11.06 8.67
N LEU A 565 4.56 -12.18 9.23
CA LEU A 565 3.71 -13.15 8.53
C LEU A 565 2.32 -12.58 8.21
N ALA A 566 1.71 -11.88 9.17
CA ALA A 566 0.41 -11.24 8.99
C ALA A 566 0.49 -10.06 8.01
N LEU A 567 1.55 -9.24 8.08
CA LEU A 567 1.81 -8.15 7.13
C LEU A 567 1.97 -8.67 5.70
N LYS A 568 2.69 -9.79 5.50
CA LYS A 568 2.89 -10.41 4.18
C LYS A 568 1.57 -10.95 3.60
N GLU A 569 0.68 -11.49 4.44
CA GLU A 569 -0.61 -12.05 4.02
C GLU A 569 -1.66 -10.98 3.75
N ALA A 570 -1.67 -9.88 4.48
CA ALA A 570 -2.65 -8.80 4.34
C ALA A 570 -2.70 -8.22 2.92
N ASP A 571 -3.87 -7.72 2.49
CA ASP A 571 -4.03 -7.10 1.18
C ASP A 571 -3.28 -5.76 1.10
N CYS A 572 -3.25 -5.02 2.21
CA CYS A 572 -2.41 -3.83 2.37
C CYS A 572 -1.68 -3.91 3.71
N SER A 573 -0.35 -3.87 3.68
CA SER A 573 0.49 -3.90 4.88
C SER A 573 1.16 -2.56 5.13
N ILE A 574 1.18 -2.14 6.40
CA ILE A 574 1.64 -0.82 6.81
C ILE A 574 2.60 -0.99 7.99
N ALA A 575 3.81 -0.47 7.86
CA ALA A 575 4.80 -0.43 8.95
C ALA A 575 5.10 1.00 9.38
N MET A 576 5.56 1.13 10.63
CA MET A 576 6.14 2.37 11.14
C MET A 576 7.63 2.42 10.82
N ALA A 577 8.19 3.62 10.60
CA ALA A 577 9.63 3.76 10.38
C ALA A 577 10.45 3.37 11.61
N SER A 578 9.89 3.56 12.81
CA SER A 578 10.48 3.11 14.08
C SER A 578 10.43 1.61 14.31
N GLY A 579 9.68 0.88 13.48
CA GLY A 579 9.52 -0.57 13.59
C GLY A 579 10.77 -1.34 13.14
N SER A 580 10.71 -2.67 13.29
CA SER A 580 11.79 -3.58 12.89
C SER A 580 12.07 -3.52 11.39
N ASP A 581 13.33 -3.80 11.00
CA ASP A 581 13.73 -3.89 9.60
C ASP A 581 12.89 -4.90 8.82
N ALA A 582 12.57 -6.03 9.48
CA ALA A 582 11.75 -7.08 8.92
C ALA A 582 10.32 -6.58 8.58
N ALA A 583 9.65 -5.91 9.50
CA ALA A 583 8.31 -5.35 9.28
C ALA A 583 8.33 -4.31 8.15
N ARG A 584 9.33 -3.40 8.16
CA ARG A 584 9.51 -2.39 7.11
C ARG A 584 9.75 -3.01 5.74
N THR A 585 10.52 -4.08 5.66
CA THR A 585 10.89 -4.72 4.38
C THR A 585 9.69 -5.40 3.71
N VAL A 586 8.81 -6.05 4.47
CA VAL A 586 7.66 -6.78 3.92
C VAL A 586 6.43 -5.88 3.67
N SER A 587 6.41 -4.69 4.23
CA SER A 587 5.25 -3.80 4.17
C SER A 587 5.15 -3.04 2.85
N SER A 588 3.92 -2.90 2.36
CA SER A 588 3.59 -2.15 1.14
C SER A 588 3.68 -0.64 1.33
N LEU A 589 3.43 -0.18 2.56
CA LEU A 589 3.52 1.22 2.99
C LEU A 589 4.40 1.32 4.23
N VAL A 590 5.23 2.37 4.30
CA VAL A 590 5.99 2.72 5.49
C VAL A 590 5.69 4.17 5.86
N LEU A 591 5.20 4.40 7.09
CA LEU A 591 4.96 5.73 7.63
C LEU A 591 6.26 6.27 8.21
N LEU A 592 6.92 7.19 7.48
CA LEU A 592 8.25 7.69 7.82
C LEU A 592 8.27 8.60 9.06
N ASP A 593 7.12 9.15 9.42
CA ASP A 593 6.92 9.90 10.67
C ASP A 593 6.54 8.99 11.85
N SER A 594 6.45 7.69 11.63
CA SER A 594 5.96 6.70 12.60
C SER A 594 4.63 7.09 13.24
N ASN A 595 3.78 7.84 12.52
CA ASN A 595 2.53 8.35 13.02
C ASN A 595 1.32 7.73 12.29
N PHE A 596 0.55 6.95 13.02
CA PHE A 596 -0.70 6.34 12.55
C PHE A 596 -1.72 7.37 12.02
N ALA A 597 -1.68 8.62 12.48
CA ALA A 597 -2.54 9.70 12.01
C ALA A 597 -2.34 10.08 10.52
N SER A 598 -1.26 9.62 9.91
CA SER A 598 -1.03 9.80 8.46
C SER A 598 -1.90 8.87 7.60
N MET A 599 -2.44 7.79 8.15
CA MET A 599 -3.26 6.79 7.43
C MET A 599 -4.52 7.36 6.75
N PRO A 600 -5.35 8.21 7.39
CA PRO A 600 -6.49 8.85 6.75
C PRO A 600 -6.14 9.60 5.45
N VAL A 601 -4.97 10.22 5.41
CA VAL A 601 -4.49 10.95 4.21
C VAL A 601 -4.20 9.98 3.07
N VAL A 602 -3.61 8.82 3.37
CA VAL A 602 -3.33 7.77 2.37
C VAL A 602 -4.63 7.21 1.80
N VAL A 603 -5.62 6.91 2.66
CA VAL A 603 -6.95 6.45 2.25
C VAL A 603 -7.65 7.48 1.35
N GLN A 604 -7.63 8.76 1.73
CA GLN A 604 -8.23 9.84 0.95
C GLN A 604 -7.57 9.98 -0.43
N GLU A 605 -6.24 9.87 -0.50
CA GLU A 605 -5.52 9.94 -1.77
C GLU A 605 -5.83 8.73 -2.66
N GLY A 606 -5.94 7.53 -2.09
CA GLY A 606 -6.40 6.34 -2.81
C GLY A 606 -7.82 6.50 -3.38
N ARG A 607 -8.76 7.00 -2.57
CA ARG A 607 -10.14 7.29 -3.02
C ARG A 607 -10.18 8.33 -4.14
N ARG A 608 -9.41 9.41 -4.00
CA ARG A 608 -9.27 10.41 -5.05
C ARG A 608 -8.84 9.77 -6.36
N SER A 609 -7.80 8.95 -6.30
CA SER A 609 -7.24 8.30 -7.49
C SER A 609 -8.25 7.38 -8.16
N ILE A 610 -8.94 6.53 -7.40
CA ILE A 610 -9.91 5.57 -7.94
C ILE A 610 -11.14 6.29 -8.50
N ASN A 611 -11.71 7.25 -7.77
CA ASN A 611 -12.90 7.99 -8.22
C ASN A 611 -12.63 8.77 -9.51
N ASN A 612 -11.48 9.45 -9.57
CA ASN A 612 -11.11 10.20 -10.76
C ASN A 612 -10.81 9.29 -11.95
N LEU A 613 -10.09 8.19 -11.68
CA LEU A 613 -9.82 7.19 -12.71
C LEU A 613 -11.10 6.56 -13.25
N GLN A 614 -12.09 6.27 -12.38
CA GLN A 614 -13.36 5.73 -12.79
C GLN A 614 -14.13 6.69 -13.70
N ARG A 615 -14.17 7.98 -13.38
CA ARG A 615 -14.80 9.02 -14.23
C ARG A 615 -14.13 9.10 -15.60
N SER A 616 -12.82 9.21 -15.61
CA SER A 616 -12.04 9.32 -16.84
C SER A 616 -12.12 8.06 -17.70
N SER A 617 -12.03 6.88 -17.08
CA SER A 617 -12.16 5.59 -17.78
C SER A 617 -13.53 5.46 -18.45
N SER A 618 -14.58 6.04 -17.86
CA SER A 618 -15.92 6.02 -18.45
C SER A 618 -16.00 6.80 -19.76
N LEU A 619 -15.28 7.93 -19.88
CA LEU A 619 -15.21 8.69 -21.13
C LEU A 619 -14.48 7.91 -22.23
N PHE A 620 -13.34 7.31 -21.90
CA PHE A 620 -12.58 6.48 -22.86
C PHE A 620 -13.38 5.26 -23.32
N LEU A 621 -14.03 4.56 -22.39
CA LEU A 621 -14.78 3.35 -22.69
C LEU A 621 -16.05 3.66 -23.52
N ALA A 622 -16.73 4.79 -23.28
CA ALA A 622 -17.86 5.22 -24.08
C ALA A 622 -17.49 5.41 -25.55
N LYS A 623 -16.36 6.09 -25.84
CA LYS A 623 -15.83 6.24 -27.21
C LYS A 623 -15.50 4.88 -27.84
N THR A 624 -14.78 4.04 -27.09
CA THR A 624 -14.35 2.73 -27.60
C THR A 624 -15.54 1.84 -27.97
N ILE A 625 -16.56 1.78 -27.10
CA ILE A 625 -17.80 1.02 -27.36
C ILE A 625 -18.54 1.62 -28.56
N PHE A 626 -18.72 2.94 -28.59
CA PHE A 626 -19.37 3.64 -29.70
C PHE A 626 -18.66 3.35 -31.03
N SER A 627 -17.35 3.54 -31.08
CA SER A 627 -16.57 3.31 -32.32
C SER A 627 -16.62 1.86 -32.79
N ALA A 628 -16.62 0.90 -31.85
CA ALA A 628 -16.75 -0.52 -32.19
C ALA A 628 -18.17 -0.82 -32.73
N LEU A 629 -19.21 -0.29 -32.10
CA LEU A 629 -20.60 -0.49 -32.55
C LEU A 629 -20.82 0.11 -33.95
N ILE A 630 -20.32 1.32 -34.18
CA ILE A 630 -20.46 1.98 -35.49
C ILE A 630 -19.61 1.26 -36.54
N ALA A 631 -18.40 0.84 -36.23
CA ALA A 631 -17.58 0.08 -37.19
C ALA A 631 -18.28 -1.23 -37.62
N VAL A 632 -18.83 -1.98 -36.66
CA VAL A 632 -19.60 -3.19 -36.94
C VAL A 632 -20.88 -2.88 -37.71
N LEU A 633 -21.63 -1.85 -37.34
CA LEU A 633 -22.88 -1.46 -38.01
C LEU A 633 -22.61 -1.10 -39.49
N PHE A 634 -21.55 -0.35 -39.78
CA PHE A 634 -21.18 0.07 -41.13
C PHE A 634 -20.61 -1.03 -41.99
N ILE A 635 -20.34 -2.24 -41.46
CA ILE A 635 -20.10 -3.44 -42.28
C ILE A 635 -21.39 -3.88 -42.98
N PHE A 636 -22.55 -3.73 -42.34
CA PHE A 636 -23.85 -4.24 -42.80
C PHE A 636 -24.72 -3.23 -43.53
N ILE A 637 -24.58 -1.93 -43.25
CA ILE A 637 -25.39 -0.87 -43.88
C ILE A 637 -24.66 -0.34 -45.14
N ASN A 638 -25.47 0.12 -46.12
CA ASN A 638 -24.97 0.53 -47.46
C ASN A 638 -24.56 2.01 -47.49
N TYR A 639 -23.77 2.44 -46.52
CA TYR A 639 -23.19 3.77 -46.40
C TYR A 639 -21.69 3.69 -46.18
N SER A 640 -20.94 4.72 -46.63
CA SER A 640 -19.51 4.85 -46.29
C SER A 640 -19.36 5.28 -44.84
N TYR A 641 -18.27 4.83 -44.16
CA TYR A 641 -18.02 5.16 -42.78
C TYR A 641 -17.90 6.68 -42.57
N PRO A 642 -18.63 7.29 -41.63
CA PRO A 642 -18.89 8.72 -41.61
C PRO A 642 -17.74 9.56 -41.03
N PHE A 643 -16.67 8.96 -40.50
CA PHE A 643 -15.62 9.69 -39.83
C PHE A 643 -14.28 9.60 -40.58
N GLN A 644 -13.47 10.68 -40.44
CA GLN A 644 -12.06 10.74 -40.82
C GLN A 644 -11.15 10.77 -39.59
N PRO A 645 -9.87 10.35 -39.66
CA PRO A 645 -8.97 10.33 -38.49
C PRO A 645 -8.79 11.71 -37.81
N VAL A 646 -8.75 12.78 -38.61
CA VAL A 646 -8.63 14.16 -38.07
C VAL A 646 -9.86 14.56 -37.26
N GLN A 647 -11.06 14.11 -37.64
CA GLN A 647 -12.32 14.34 -36.91
C GLN A 647 -12.34 13.53 -35.59
N GLN A 648 -11.84 12.30 -35.62
CA GLN A 648 -11.67 11.48 -34.39
C GLN A 648 -10.70 12.13 -33.41
N THR A 649 -9.70 12.86 -33.91
CA THR A 649 -8.78 13.64 -33.08
C THR A 649 -9.51 14.79 -32.37
N LEU A 650 -10.37 15.53 -33.09
CA LEU A 650 -11.21 16.59 -32.49
C LEU A 650 -12.10 16.06 -31.37
N ILE A 651 -12.88 14.98 -31.68
CA ILE A 651 -13.76 14.33 -30.71
C ILE A 651 -12.97 13.90 -29.47
N SER A 652 -11.86 13.17 -29.69
CA SER A 652 -11.04 12.62 -28.61
C SER A 652 -10.41 13.69 -27.75
N THR A 653 -9.92 14.77 -28.33
CA THR A 653 -9.24 15.84 -27.59
C THR A 653 -10.22 16.63 -26.72
N LEU A 654 -11.37 17.06 -27.28
CA LEU A 654 -12.28 17.95 -26.59
C LEU A 654 -13.25 17.25 -25.64
N THR A 655 -13.66 16.01 -25.94
CA THR A 655 -14.69 15.32 -25.12
C THR A 655 -14.12 14.24 -24.19
N ILE A 656 -12.84 13.81 -24.39
CA ILE A 656 -12.27 12.68 -23.66
C ILE A 656 -10.91 13.02 -23.06
N GLY A 657 -9.89 13.29 -23.88
CA GLY A 657 -8.51 13.41 -23.44
C GLY A 657 -8.28 14.55 -22.44
N THR A 658 -8.56 15.78 -22.89
CA THR A 658 -8.41 16.99 -22.07
C THR A 658 -9.26 16.94 -20.78
N PRO A 659 -10.59 16.65 -20.84
CA PRO A 659 -11.37 16.56 -19.62
C PRO A 659 -10.93 15.42 -18.70
N SER A 660 -10.56 14.27 -19.23
CA SER A 660 -10.08 13.14 -18.43
C SER A 660 -8.81 13.48 -17.66
N PHE A 661 -7.86 14.16 -18.34
CA PHE A 661 -6.60 14.54 -17.71
C PHE A 661 -6.81 15.54 -16.57
N ILE A 662 -7.64 16.57 -16.78
CA ILE A 662 -7.92 17.60 -15.77
C ILE A 662 -8.71 17.01 -14.60
N LEU A 663 -9.75 16.21 -14.87
CA LEU A 663 -10.56 15.56 -13.84
C LEU A 663 -9.75 14.53 -13.03
N ALA A 664 -8.72 13.90 -13.62
CA ALA A 664 -7.84 12.98 -12.90
C ALA A 664 -7.03 13.66 -11.78
N LEU A 665 -6.78 14.97 -11.90
CA LEU A 665 -6.02 15.73 -10.91
C LEU A 665 -6.91 16.37 -9.82
N GLU A 666 -8.22 16.32 -9.99
CA GLU A 666 -9.20 16.96 -9.09
C GLU A 666 -9.21 16.30 -7.70
N PRO A 667 -9.37 17.06 -6.60
CA PRO A 667 -9.62 16.50 -5.28
C PRO A 667 -11.01 15.84 -5.24
N ASN A 668 -11.05 14.54 -4.95
CA ASN A 668 -12.29 13.79 -4.75
C ASN A 668 -12.08 12.80 -3.60
N LYS A 669 -12.85 12.96 -2.53
CA LYS A 669 -12.72 12.16 -1.29
C LYS A 669 -13.94 11.26 -1.05
N ASP A 670 -14.85 11.16 -2.01
CA ASP A 670 -16.09 10.40 -1.87
C ASP A 670 -15.78 8.93 -1.59
N ARG A 671 -16.62 8.31 -0.76
CA ARG A 671 -16.50 6.89 -0.44
C ARG A 671 -16.70 6.04 -1.69
N LEU A 672 -15.81 5.09 -1.91
CA LEU A 672 -15.91 4.14 -3.01
C LEU A 672 -17.12 3.20 -2.81
N ARG A 673 -17.88 2.98 -3.89
CA ARG A 673 -19.02 2.07 -3.89
C ARG A 673 -18.95 1.13 -5.09
N GLY A 674 -19.14 -0.16 -4.87
CA GLY A 674 -19.22 -1.17 -5.92
C GLY A 674 -17.88 -1.46 -6.61
N LYS A 675 -17.92 -2.31 -7.64
CA LYS A 675 -16.75 -2.70 -8.44
C LYS A 675 -16.42 -1.63 -9.48
N PHE A 676 -15.10 -1.39 -9.67
CA PHE A 676 -14.59 -0.39 -10.62
C PHE A 676 -15.20 -0.55 -12.03
N ILE A 677 -15.10 -1.74 -12.59
CA ILE A 677 -15.54 -2.01 -13.97
C ILE A 677 -17.04 -1.82 -14.15
N LEU A 678 -17.86 -2.23 -13.18
CA LEU A 678 -19.31 -2.06 -13.25
C LEU A 678 -19.72 -0.59 -13.28
N ASN A 679 -19.06 0.23 -12.47
CA ASN A 679 -19.33 1.66 -12.44
C ASN A 679 -18.90 2.36 -13.74
N VAL A 680 -17.76 1.94 -14.32
CA VAL A 680 -17.29 2.44 -15.61
C VAL A 680 -18.27 2.08 -16.71
N ILE A 681 -18.71 0.83 -16.79
CA ILE A 681 -19.69 0.34 -17.77
C ILE A 681 -21.05 1.05 -17.60
N ARG A 682 -21.53 1.19 -16.37
CA ARG A 682 -22.78 1.90 -16.04
C ARG A 682 -22.82 3.31 -16.61
N GLN A 683 -21.69 4.01 -16.58
CA GLN A 683 -21.61 5.38 -17.09
C GLN A 683 -21.37 5.44 -18.60
N SER A 684 -20.68 4.44 -19.18
CA SER A 684 -20.25 4.44 -20.58
C SER A 684 -21.33 3.98 -21.56
N ILE A 685 -22.08 2.92 -21.22
CA ILE A 685 -23.05 2.30 -22.12
C ILE A 685 -24.15 3.27 -22.58
N PRO A 686 -24.80 4.07 -21.69
CA PRO A 686 -25.84 5.00 -22.14
C PRO A 686 -25.33 5.98 -23.19
N ALA A 687 -24.15 6.55 -23.01
CA ALA A 687 -23.56 7.49 -23.95
C ALA A 687 -23.20 6.81 -25.28
N ALA A 688 -22.55 5.65 -25.24
CA ALA A 688 -22.17 4.91 -26.44
C ALA A 688 -23.40 4.51 -27.30
N LEU A 689 -24.46 4.01 -26.67
CA LEU A 689 -25.71 3.64 -27.35
C LEU A 689 -26.42 4.87 -27.91
N THR A 690 -26.43 5.99 -27.19
CA THR A 690 -27.02 7.25 -27.67
C THR A 690 -26.28 7.79 -28.88
N MET A 691 -24.92 7.80 -28.84
CA MET A 691 -24.10 8.19 -30.00
C MET A 691 -24.38 7.27 -31.21
N THR A 692 -24.51 5.97 -30.98
CA THR A 692 -24.80 5.00 -32.06
C THR A 692 -26.20 5.26 -32.66
N ALA A 693 -27.21 5.45 -31.81
CA ALA A 693 -28.59 5.76 -32.26
C ALA A 693 -28.64 7.06 -33.08
N ASN A 694 -27.89 8.08 -32.69
CA ASN A 694 -27.81 9.33 -33.45
C ASN A 694 -27.29 9.12 -34.87
N ILE A 695 -26.25 8.30 -35.05
CA ILE A 695 -25.70 8.02 -36.37
C ILE A 695 -26.71 7.20 -37.21
N VAL A 696 -27.42 6.25 -36.61
CA VAL A 696 -28.46 5.49 -37.28
C VAL A 696 -29.59 6.41 -37.75
N LEU A 697 -30.06 7.31 -36.89
CA LEU A 697 -31.08 8.29 -37.26
C LEU A 697 -30.59 9.25 -38.35
N LEU A 698 -29.34 9.68 -38.27
CA LEU A 698 -28.72 10.52 -39.29
C LEU A 698 -28.72 9.82 -40.67
N CYS A 699 -28.34 8.53 -40.70
CA CYS A 699 -28.38 7.72 -41.94
C CYS A 699 -29.84 7.61 -42.49
N ALA A 700 -30.83 7.42 -41.62
CA ALA A 700 -32.22 7.33 -42.04
C ALA A 700 -32.79 8.66 -42.60
N LEU A 701 -32.32 9.81 -42.07
CA LEU A 701 -32.76 11.14 -42.48
C LEU A 701 -31.95 11.69 -43.67
N SER A 702 -30.81 11.13 -43.99
CA SER A 702 -29.92 11.66 -45.05
C SER A 702 -30.56 11.65 -46.44
N GLY A 703 -31.24 10.57 -46.79
CA GLY A 703 -31.96 10.49 -48.07
C GLY A 703 -33.08 11.52 -48.19
N PRO A 704 -34.06 11.56 -47.27
CA PRO A 704 -35.16 12.53 -47.29
C PRO A 704 -34.73 14.00 -47.27
N LEU A 705 -33.60 14.32 -46.63
CA LEU A 705 -33.10 15.70 -46.53
C LEU A 705 -32.03 16.02 -47.60
N GLY A 706 -31.71 15.10 -48.50
CA GLY A 706 -30.75 15.31 -49.58
C GLY A 706 -29.32 15.64 -49.09
N LEU A 707 -28.91 15.06 -47.93
CA LEU A 707 -27.60 15.34 -47.34
C LEU A 707 -26.48 14.61 -48.10
N SER A 708 -25.44 15.35 -48.45
CA SER A 708 -24.22 14.78 -49.04
C SER A 708 -23.43 13.94 -48.04
N ASN A 709 -22.52 13.09 -48.49
CA ASN A 709 -21.63 12.31 -47.59
C ASN A 709 -20.76 13.21 -46.70
N GLN A 710 -20.39 14.41 -47.16
CA GLN A 710 -19.67 15.36 -46.34
C GLN A 710 -20.55 16.02 -45.27
N ASP A 711 -21.80 16.32 -45.57
CA ASP A 711 -22.77 16.86 -44.62
C ASP A 711 -23.08 15.82 -43.54
N MET A 712 -23.22 14.55 -43.92
CA MET A 712 -23.39 13.45 -42.99
C MET A 712 -22.18 13.31 -42.06
N SER A 713 -20.96 13.40 -42.61
CA SER A 713 -19.71 13.37 -41.83
C SER A 713 -19.65 14.51 -40.83
N THR A 714 -19.99 15.73 -41.25
CA THR A 714 -20.04 16.92 -40.38
C THR A 714 -21.04 16.75 -39.25
N LEU A 715 -22.28 16.35 -39.58
CA LEU A 715 -23.34 16.13 -38.59
C LEU A 715 -22.98 15.00 -37.62
N ALA A 716 -22.34 13.92 -38.10
CA ALA A 716 -21.89 12.82 -37.26
C ALA A 716 -20.88 13.30 -36.22
N VAL A 717 -19.91 14.15 -36.61
CA VAL A 717 -18.92 14.76 -35.70
C VAL A 717 -19.63 15.65 -34.67
N VAL A 718 -20.48 16.56 -35.13
CA VAL A 718 -21.19 17.51 -34.26
C VAL A 718 -22.07 16.77 -33.24
N LEU A 719 -22.87 15.81 -33.69
CA LEU A 719 -23.75 15.01 -32.81
C LEU A 719 -22.93 14.20 -31.79
N THR A 720 -21.82 13.60 -32.23
CA THR A 720 -20.95 12.81 -31.35
C THR A 720 -20.28 13.70 -30.29
N CYS A 721 -19.77 14.88 -30.68
CA CYS A 721 -19.21 15.85 -29.75
C CYS A 721 -20.26 16.35 -28.75
N LEU A 722 -21.45 16.76 -29.21
CA LEU A 722 -22.51 17.25 -28.34
C LEU A 722 -22.99 16.17 -27.36
N THR A 723 -23.14 14.93 -27.82
CA THR A 723 -23.45 13.80 -26.92
C THR A 723 -22.32 13.54 -25.91
N GLY A 724 -21.08 13.67 -26.35
CA GLY A 724 -19.90 13.63 -25.48
C GLY A 724 -19.93 14.73 -24.41
N PHE A 725 -20.34 15.95 -24.76
CA PHE A 725 -20.54 17.04 -23.79
C PHE A 725 -21.68 16.78 -22.83
N ILE A 726 -22.79 16.16 -23.26
CA ILE A 726 -23.88 15.73 -22.37
C ILE A 726 -23.35 14.71 -21.33
N MET A 727 -22.54 13.75 -21.78
CA MET A 727 -21.88 12.80 -20.87
C MET A 727 -20.91 13.49 -19.92
N LEU A 728 -20.09 14.41 -20.41
CA LEU A 728 -19.14 15.18 -19.60
C LEU A 728 -19.87 16.03 -18.56
N PHE A 729 -21.00 16.66 -18.93
CA PHE A 729 -21.87 17.39 -18.01
C PHE A 729 -22.36 16.49 -16.89
N LYS A 730 -22.87 15.33 -17.21
CA LYS A 730 -23.36 14.33 -16.24
C LYS A 730 -22.27 13.89 -15.27
N ILE A 731 -21.07 13.57 -15.76
CA ILE A 731 -19.92 13.12 -14.95
C ILE A 731 -19.38 14.26 -14.08
N SER A 732 -19.53 15.50 -14.52
CA SER A 732 -19.05 16.70 -13.80
C SER A 732 -20.02 17.18 -12.72
N THR A 733 -21.22 16.68 -12.66
CA THR A 733 -22.22 17.03 -11.64
C THR A 733 -21.89 16.37 -10.29
N PRO A 734 -21.93 17.11 -9.14
CA PRO A 734 -22.20 18.54 -9.00
C PRO A 734 -21.03 19.40 -9.50
N PHE A 735 -21.38 20.52 -10.14
CA PHE A 735 -20.36 21.45 -10.65
C PHE A 735 -19.64 22.20 -9.53
N ASN A 736 -18.36 22.41 -9.72
CA ASN A 736 -17.55 23.36 -9.00
C ASN A 736 -16.89 24.36 -9.99
N GLY A 737 -16.18 25.37 -9.50
CA GLY A 737 -15.57 26.38 -10.37
C GLY A 737 -14.65 25.78 -11.45
N LEU A 738 -13.84 24.77 -11.10
CA LEU A 738 -12.94 24.09 -12.05
C LEU A 738 -13.73 23.36 -13.14
N ARG A 739 -14.73 22.57 -12.75
CA ARG A 739 -15.55 21.78 -13.70
C ARG A 739 -16.37 22.69 -14.61
N GLY A 740 -16.93 23.78 -14.07
CA GLY A 740 -17.64 24.79 -14.85
C GLY A 740 -16.73 25.49 -15.87
N ALA A 741 -15.57 25.93 -15.45
CA ALA A 741 -14.57 26.55 -16.34
C ALA A 741 -14.11 25.56 -17.42
N LEU A 742 -13.78 24.32 -17.04
CA LEU A 742 -13.38 23.26 -17.96
C LEU A 742 -14.45 23.02 -19.03
N PHE A 743 -15.72 22.83 -18.61
CA PHE A 743 -16.83 22.60 -19.52
C PHE A 743 -17.04 23.78 -20.46
N GLY A 744 -17.02 25.02 -19.95
CA GLY A 744 -17.19 26.22 -20.75
C GLY A 744 -16.08 26.43 -21.77
N VAL A 745 -14.83 26.24 -21.37
CA VAL A 745 -13.67 26.37 -22.28
C VAL A 745 -13.70 25.30 -23.37
N LEU A 746 -13.99 24.05 -23.04
CA LEU A 746 -14.04 22.97 -24.03
C LEU A 746 -15.21 23.17 -25.00
N LEU A 747 -16.37 23.61 -24.54
CA LEU A 747 -17.51 23.91 -25.39
C LEU A 747 -17.21 25.10 -26.32
N ALA A 748 -16.59 26.17 -25.82
CA ALA A 748 -16.15 27.31 -26.62
C ALA A 748 -15.10 26.89 -27.67
N ALA A 749 -14.14 26.05 -27.30
CA ALA A 749 -13.13 25.49 -28.21
C ALA A 749 -13.78 24.64 -29.31
N PHE A 750 -14.81 23.87 -28.97
CA PHE A 750 -15.58 23.08 -29.96
C PHE A 750 -16.29 24.01 -30.95
N VAL A 751 -17.02 25.01 -30.46
CA VAL A 751 -17.70 26.00 -31.33
C VAL A 751 -16.70 26.73 -32.23
N ALA A 752 -15.56 27.16 -31.66
CA ALA A 752 -14.50 27.79 -32.43
C ALA A 752 -13.92 26.84 -33.52
N SER A 753 -13.76 25.54 -33.19
CA SER A 753 -13.28 24.56 -34.15
C SER A 753 -14.25 24.37 -35.34
N VAL A 754 -15.54 24.36 -35.07
CA VAL A 754 -16.59 24.23 -36.09
C VAL A 754 -16.68 25.50 -36.96
N LEU A 755 -16.52 26.69 -36.38
CA LEU A 755 -16.67 27.96 -37.10
C LEU A 755 -15.40 28.39 -37.85
N PHE A 756 -14.22 28.24 -37.23
CA PHE A 756 -12.98 28.81 -37.73
C PHE A 756 -11.99 27.75 -38.26
N LEU A 757 -12.11 26.47 -37.85
CA LEU A 757 -11.20 25.41 -38.24
C LEU A 757 -11.92 24.31 -39.01
N SER A 758 -13.09 24.61 -39.57
CA SER A 758 -13.92 23.63 -40.32
C SER A 758 -13.12 22.97 -41.45
N GLU A 759 -12.39 23.75 -42.24
CA GLU A 759 -11.57 23.21 -43.33
C GLU A 759 -10.48 22.26 -42.78
N PHE A 760 -9.80 22.64 -41.70
CA PHE A 760 -8.78 21.78 -41.06
C PHE A 760 -9.33 20.44 -40.59
N PHE A 761 -10.54 20.42 -40.02
CA PHE A 761 -11.18 19.20 -39.54
C PHE A 761 -12.06 18.51 -40.57
N ALA A 762 -11.99 18.91 -41.86
CA ALA A 762 -12.81 18.39 -42.94
C ALA A 762 -14.33 18.47 -42.64
N LEU A 763 -14.78 19.58 -42.10
CA LEU A 763 -16.17 19.86 -41.82
C LEU A 763 -16.73 20.81 -42.90
N THR A 764 -18.00 20.67 -43.25
CA THR A 764 -18.76 21.62 -44.11
C THR A 764 -19.44 22.66 -43.26
N THR A 765 -19.77 23.79 -43.89
CA THR A 765 -20.62 24.82 -43.24
C THR A 765 -22.01 24.27 -42.98
N LEU A 766 -22.58 24.58 -41.81
CA LEU A 766 -23.89 24.11 -41.42
C LEU A 766 -24.98 24.75 -42.28
N THR A 767 -25.69 23.96 -43.07
CA THR A 767 -26.79 24.39 -43.93
C THR A 767 -28.15 24.21 -43.21
N LEU A 768 -29.23 24.82 -43.75
CA LEU A 768 -30.55 24.68 -43.18
C LEU A 768 -31.05 23.23 -43.08
N PRO A 769 -30.88 22.35 -44.11
CA PRO A 769 -31.22 20.94 -43.98
C PRO A 769 -30.44 20.23 -42.88
N MET A 770 -29.16 20.58 -42.66
CA MET A 770 -28.36 20.04 -41.59
C MET A 770 -28.91 20.44 -40.21
N LEU A 771 -29.34 21.68 -40.03
CA LEU A 771 -29.94 22.15 -38.79
C LEU A 771 -31.31 21.49 -38.51
N ILE A 772 -32.09 21.22 -39.53
CA ILE A 772 -33.39 20.51 -39.44
C ILE A 772 -33.15 19.06 -38.95
N ALA A 773 -32.03 18.43 -39.33
CA ALA A 773 -31.65 17.12 -38.80
C ALA A 773 -31.03 17.22 -37.38
N LEU A 774 -30.16 18.20 -37.17
CA LEU A 774 -29.37 18.31 -35.94
C LEU A 774 -30.23 18.53 -34.68
N VAL A 775 -31.15 19.48 -34.72
CA VAL A 775 -31.91 19.89 -33.53
C VAL A 775 -32.79 18.76 -32.99
N PRO A 776 -33.61 18.08 -33.80
CA PRO A 776 -34.45 16.96 -33.29
C PRO A 776 -33.63 15.78 -32.78
N ILE A 777 -32.52 15.43 -33.49
CA ILE A 777 -31.63 14.33 -33.03
C ILE A 777 -30.96 14.69 -31.70
N LEU A 778 -30.57 15.96 -31.51
CA LEU A 778 -29.98 16.38 -30.24
C LEU A 778 -30.98 16.33 -29.07
N LEU A 779 -32.21 16.76 -29.27
CA LEU A 779 -33.27 16.63 -28.26
C LEU A 779 -33.57 15.17 -27.95
N PHE A 780 -33.65 14.32 -29.01
CA PHE A 780 -33.75 12.87 -28.83
C PHE A 780 -32.57 12.29 -28.04
N SER A 781 -31.34 12.75 -28.29
CA SER A 781 -30.15 12.31 -27.58
C SER A 781 -30.24 12.53 -26.08
N ILE A 782 -30.75 13.68 -25.65
CA ILE A 782 -30.92 14.00 -24.23
C ILE A 782 -31.92 13.03 -23.59
N ALA A 783 -33.09 12.86 -24.24
CA ALA A 783 -34.13 11.98 -23.74
C ALA A 783 -33.69 10.51 -23.70
N LEU A 784 -33.04 10.03 -24.78
CA LEU A 784 -32.52 8.67 -24.87
C LEU A 784 -31.45 8.40 -23.84
N MET A 785 -30.50 9.32 -23.66
CA MET A 785 -29.44 9.16 -22.67
C MET A 785 -29.96 9.09 -21.23
N LEU A 786 -30.98 9.88 -20.89
CA LEU A 786 -31.66 9.80 -19.59
C LEU A 786 -32.39 8.47 -19.43
N ALA A 787 -33.14 8.04 -20.42
CA ALA A 787 -33.89 6.76 -20.40
C ALA A 787 -32.90 5.56 -20.25
N LEU A 788 -31.85 5.52 -21.06
CA LEU A 788 -30.84 4.47 -20.99
C LEU A 788 -30.09 4.48 -19.64
N THR A 789 -29.82 5.66 -19.08
CA THR A 789 -29.24 5.75 -17.75
C THR A 789 -30.15 5.11 -16.71
N HIS A 790 -31.43 5.45 -16.68
CA HIS A 790 -32.39 4.83 -15.76
C HIS A 790 -32.48 3.32 -15.96
N LEU A 791 -32.50 2.86 -17.20
CA LEU A 791 -32.58 1.44 -17.53
C LEU A 791 -31.34 0.68 -17.00
N VAL A 792 -30.15 1.18 -17.29
CA VAL A 792 -28.88 0.56 -16.83
C VAL A 792 -28.80 0.56 -15.31
N ASP A 793 -29.21 1.65 -14.66
CA ASP A 793 -29.26 1.75 -13.20
C ASP A 793 -30.21 0.71 -12.59
N HIS A 794 -31.39 0.54 -13.19
CA HIS A 794 -32.36 -0.45 -12.76
C HIS A 794 -31.88 -1.90 -12.94
N VAL A 795 -31.26 -2.21 -14.09
CA VAL A 795 -30.74 -3.54 -14.39
C VAL A 795 -29.60 -3.90 -13.40
N ILE A 796 -28.68 -2.97 -13.13
CA ILE A 796 -27.57 -3.21 -12.18
C ILE A 796 -28.11 -3.33 -10.75
N ALA A 797 -29.06 -2.51 -10.34
CA ALA A 797 -29.69 -2.60 -9.02
C ALA A 797 -30.37 -3.95 -8.81
N ASN A 798 -31.11 -4.44 -9.80
CA ASN A 798 -31.77 -5.74 -9.74
C ASN A 798 -30.80 -6.92 -9.77
N SER A 799 -29.70 -6.84 -10.49
CA SER A 799 -28.67 -7.89 -10.52
C SER A 799 -27.93 -8.06 -9.19
N GLN A 800 -27.88 -7.00 -8.37
CA GLN A 800 -27.25 -7.04 -7.03
C GLN A 800 -28.23 -7.49 -5.93
N SER A 801 -29.54 -7.49 -6.18
CA SER A 801 -30.58 -7.87 -5.20
C SER A 801 -30.57 -9.35 -4.81
N PRO A 802 -30.33 -10.35 -5.69
CA PRO A 802 -30.29 -11.76 -5.32
C PRO A 802 -29.11 -12.09 -4.39
N LEU A 803 -27.96 -11.44 -4.56
CA LEU A 803 -26.79 -11.66 -3.70
C LEU A 803 -27.00 -11.13 -2.28
N ARG A 804 -27.76 -10.05 -2.11
CA ARG A 804 -28.17 -9.55 -0.79
C ARG A 804 -29.19 -10.46 -0.08
N GLN A 805 -30.05 -11.13 -0.82
CA GLN A 805 -31.01 -12.08 -0.26
C GLN A 805 -30.38 -13.41 0.13
N LEU A 806 -29.35 -13.87 -0.61
CA LEU A 806 -28.57 -15.07 -0.26
C LEU A 806 -27.71 -14.83 1.00
N GLY A 807 -27.14 -13.65 1.16
CA GLY A 807 -26.43 -13.27 2.40
C GLY A 807 -27.36 -13.15 3.62
N LYS A 808 -28.61 -12.68 3.44
CA LYS A 808 -29.62 -12.62 4.51
C LYS A 808 -30.26 -13.98 4.83
N ARG A 809 -30.35 -14.91 3.88
CA ARG A 809 -30.87 -16.27 4.11
C ARG A 809 -29.89 -17.17 4.88
N LYS A 810 -28.57 -16.96 4.74
CA LYS A 810 -27.58 -17.67 5.55
C LYS A 810 -27.55 -17.25 7.03
N GLY A 811 -28.17 -16.12 7.39
CA GLY A 811 -28.25 -15.63 8.78
C GLY A 811 -29.56 -16.03 9.53
N ARG A 812 -30.50 -16.71 8.90
CA ARG A 812 -31.71 -17.23 9.58
C ARG A 812 -31.53 -18.74 9.79
N ARG A 813 -31.02 -19.12 10.96
CA ARG A 813 -31.18 -20.50 11.49
C ARG A 813 -32.61 -20.68 11.99
N PRO A 814 -33.22 -21.86 11.80
CA PRO A 814 -34.50 -22.16 12.43
C PRO A 814 -34.28 -22.27 13.95
N LYS A 815 -35.20 -21.65 14.69
CA LYS A 815 -35.39 -21.94 16.10
C LYS A 815 -35.97 -23.35 16.23
N ALA A 816 -35.21 -24.23 16.82
CA ALA A 816 -35.70 -25.43 17.53
C ALA A 816 -34.70 -25.75 18.65
#